data_4dd5a973c8b372a4843a74f18c255bf3
#
_entry.id   4dd5a973c8b372a4843a74f18c255bf3
#
_cell.length_a   1.000
_cell.length_b   1.000
_cell.length_c   1.000
_cell.angle_alpha   90.00
_cell.angle_beta   90.00
_cell.angle_gamma   90.00
#
_symmetry.space_group_name_H-M   'P 1'
#
loop_
_entity.id
_entity.type
_entity.pdbx_description
1 polymer ?
#
loop_
_entity_poly.entity_id
_entity_poly.type
_entity_poly.pdbx_seq_one_letter_code
_entity_poly.pdbx_strand_id
1 'polypeptide(L)'
;MALTVRGCSLALIFVIMSLLVKAKIDVCKRGDVTVGPSHVISLGSAVNISCSLKPQQGCLRYPSFNKLILYKFDRRIHFQHGHSLSSQVSGLPLGTTLFVCKLACSSNEEIRICGAEISVGVVPEQPQNLSCIQKGEQGTMTCTWERGRDTHLYTAYTLQLNGPKNLTWQKQCDYHYCDHLDLGINLTPESPESSYTAKVIAVNSLGSAASLPFTFTLLDVVRPLPPWDIRIKFVNASVSRCTLQWRDEGLVLLNRLRYRPINSRSWNMVNATNAKGRHDLLDLKPFTEYEFQISSKLHLYKGSWSDWSEPLRAQTPEEEPAGTLDVWYMKQQIDYNRQQISLFWKNLSLSAARGKILHYQVTLQEVAEGKVTLQNITRHTSWTWVIPRSGNWTVAVSAANSKGSSLPSRINITDLCGAGSLAPRQVSADSGGVDSLVVTWAPPGKAACAVGEYVVEWRELHPGGGAQPPVSWLRRAPYNLSAVISENIKPFVCYEIHVHALSGDQGGCSSIQGDSKHKAPLSGPHINAISEEKGSVLISWDEIPAREQMGCILHYRIYWKERDSNSQPQLCEIPYRDFPNSHPIDSLRPRVTYVLWMTALTAAGESPQGNEREFCLQGKANWSAFVAPSVCIAVILVGIFSVRCFRQKVFVLLLALRPQWCSREIPDPANSTWAKKYPVVEEKTQLTLDRLLTDWPTPEEPEPLIINEVLHQVTPVFRHPRHPNWPENGQRVQDHYTSEEDTGYSASSPPPPRALTAEAGQVVDLYKVLGSKGPNSKLGHPASPLTVLQVDYLPTHEGYLPSNIDYLPSHEAPIADPLEELPQHISLSVFPSSSLHPLTFSCGDKLTLDQLKMRCGSLML
;
A
#
# COMPACT_ATOMS: atom_id res chain seq x y z
N MET A 1 -27.16 -5.82 -61.10
CA MET A 1 -26.68 -4.64 -61.87
C MET A 1 -25.80 -3.67 -61.03
N ALA A 2 -25.10 -4.09 -60.01
CA ALA A 2 -24.24 -3.19 -59.19
C ALA A 2 -22.73 -3.59 -59.16
N LEU A 3 -22.34 -4.56 -59.99
CA LEU A 3 -20.95 -5.09 -60.06
C LEU A 3 -20.16 -4.64 -61.28
N THR A 4 -20.79 -3.95 -62.25
CA THR A 4 -20.12 -3.53 -63.50
C THR A 4 -19.61 -2.07 -63.49
N VAL A 5 -19.98 -1.25 -62.50
CA VAL A 5 -19.59 0.18 -62.46
C VAL A 5 -18.24 0.38 -61.70
N ARG A 6 -17.85 -0.54 -60.84
CA ARG A 6 -16.54 -0.44 -60.14
C ARG A 6 -15.34 -0.89 -60.96
N GLY A 7 -15.54 -1.75 -61.94
CA GLY A 7 -14.47 -2.22 -62.82
C GLY A 7 -13.97 -1.16 -63.80
N CYS A 8 -14.90 -0.31 -64.32
CA CYS A 8 -14.53 0.74 -65.29
C CYS A 8 -13.76 1.90 -64.64
N SER A 9 -14.01 2.20 -63.34
CA SER A 9 -13.30 3.29 -62.65
C SER A 9 -11.82 2.93 -62.36
N LEU A 10 -11.54 1.68 -61.96
CA LEU A 10 -10.17 1.22 -61.75
C LEU A 10 -9.38 1.10 -63.04
N ALA A 11 -9.99 0.64 -64.16
CA ALA A 11 -9.36 0.61 -65.47
C ALA A 11 -9.02 2.02 -65.98
N LEU A 12 -9.94 2.99 -65.72
CA LEU A 12 -9.67 4.38 -66.08
C LEU A 12 -8.55 5.00 -65.28
N ILE A 13 -8.46 4.69 -63.96
CA ILE A 13 -7.37 5.15 -63.11
C ILE A 13 -6.04 4.51 -63.55
N PHE A 14 -6.01 3.21 -63.92
CA PHE A 14 -4.84 2.58 -64.48
C PHE A 14 -4.40 3.14 -65.79
N VAL A 15 -5.35 3.47 -66.69
CA VAL A 15 -5.06 4.13 -67.97
C VAL A 15 -4.54 5.55 -67.76
N ILE A 16 -5.14 6.32 -66.89
CA ILE A 16 -4.66 7.66 -66.47
C ILE A 16 -3.29 7.59 -65.84
N MET A 17 -3.05 6.63 -64.91
CA MET A 17 -1.74 6.41 -64.30
C MET A 17 -0.70 5.95 -65.35
N SER A 18 -1.07 5.09 -66.31
CA SER A 18 -0.16 4.65 -67.34
C SER A 18 0.12 5.77 -68.39
N LEU A 19 -0.82 6.68 -68.57
CA LEU A 19 -0.61 7.88 -69.42
C LEU A 19 0.21 8.94 -68.69
N LEU A 20 0.06 9.07 -67.39
CA LEU A 20 0.91 9.95 -66.57
C LEU A 20 2.34 9.45 -66.46
N VAL A 21 2.57 8.10 -66.40
CA VAL A 21 3.92 7.50 -66.40
C VAL A 21 4.57 7.59 -67.77
N LYS A 22 3.81 7.74 -68.90
CA LYS A 22 4.38 7.92 -70.25
C LYS A 22 4.62 9.37 -70.66
N ALA A 23 4.19 10.34 -69.89
CA ALA A 23 4.58 11.72 -70.10
C ALA A 23 6.05 11.89 -69.64
N LYS A 24 6.98 11.44 -70.42
CA LYS A 24 8.39 11.85 -70.35
C LYS A 24 8.39 13.34 -70.68
N ILE A 25 8.25 14.18 -69.61
CA ILE A 25 8.42 15.62 -69.75
C ILE A 25 9.83 15.81 -70.20
N ASP A 26 10.06 16.07 -71.47
CA ASP A 26 11.36 16.40 -72.01
C ASP A 26 11.76 17.79 -71.50
N VAL A 27 12.27 17.84 -70.28
CA VAL A 27 12.61 19.06 -69.55
C VAL A 27 13.72 19.83 -70.25
N CYS A 28 14.53 19.17 -71.05
CA CYS A 28 15.70 19.71 -71.75
C CYS A 28 15.45 20.03 -73.23
N LYS A 29 14.29 20.54 -73.60
CA LYS A 29 13.94 20.86 -74.97
C LYS A 29 14.84 21.92 -75.60
N ARG A 30 15.36 22.86 -74.84
CA ARG A 30 16.10 24.05 -75.36
C ARG A 30 17.60 23.91 -75.29
N GLY A 31 18.14 22.92 -74.62
CA GLY A 31 19.58 22.72 -74.43
C GLY A 31 19.89 21.58 -73.54
N ASP A 32 21.15 21.34 -73.40
CA ASP A 32 21.63 20.24 -72.62
C ASP A 32 22.61 20.73 -71.50
N VAL A 33 22.69 20.00 -70.40
CA VAL A 33 23.66 20.20 -69.31
C VAL A 33 24.51 18.95 -69.25
N THR A 34 25.80 19.11 -69.41
CA THR A 34 26.77 18.05 -69.28
C THR A 34 27.61 18.27 -68.05
N VAL A 35 27.95 17.20 -67.42
CA VAL A 35 28.73 17.17 -66.17
C VAL A 35 29.96 16.29 -66.37
N GLY A 36 31.16 16.86 -66.23
CA GLY A 36 32.39 16.13 -66.30
C GLY A 36 33.25 16.25 -65.02
N PRO A 37 33.93 15.15 -64.58
CA PRO A 37 34.07 13.88 -65.20
C PRO A 37 32.89 12.89 -65.01
N SER A 38 32.08 13.10 -63.96
CA SER A 38 30.96 12.22 -63.64
C SER A 38 29.87 12.98 -62.85
N HIS A 39 28.64 12.46 -62.89
CA HIS A 39 27.53 12.92 -62.02
C HIS A 39 27.72 12.49 -60.56
N VAL A 40 28.57 11.53 -60.30
CA VAL A 40 28.95 11.09 -58.95
C VAL A 40 30.42 11.39 -58.74
N ILE A 41 30.70 12.18 -57.68
CA ILE A 41 32.06 12.61 -57.34
C ILE A 41 32.38 12.40 -55.86
N SER A 42 33.68 12.26 -55.59
CA SER A 42 34.14 12.20 -54.20
C SER A 42 34.17 13.56 -53.55
N LEU A 43 33.97 13.59 -52.23
CA LEU A 43 34.04 14.81 -51.42
C LEU A 43 35.37 15.54 -51.68
N GLY A 44 35.28 16.87 -51.92
CA GLY A 44 36.44 17.68 -52.23
C GLY A 44 36.86 17.77 -53.71
N SER A 45 36.28 16.92 -54.58
CA SER A 45 36.54 16.95 -56.00
C SER A 45 35.86 18.15 -56.68
N ALA A 46 36.48 18.61 -57.76
CA ALA A 46 35.91 19.63 -58.62
C ALA A 46 35.16 18.98 -59.77
N VAL A 47 34.07 19.62 -60.20
CA VAL A 47 33.23 19.19 -61.30
C VAL A 47 33.06 20.31 -62.30
N ASN A 48 33.16 20.01 -63.60
CA ASN A 48 32.90 20.96 -64.66
C ASN A 48 31.46 20.78 -65.20
N ILE A 49 30.67 21.83 -65.10
CA ILE A 49 29.29 21.82 -65.58
C ILE A 49 29.22 22.73 -66.82
N SER A 50 28.84 22.11 -67.90
CA SER A 50 28.70 22.82 -69.18
C SER A 50 27.26 22.82 -69.66
N CYS A 51 26.73 23.99 -69.89
CA CYS A 51 25.41 24.20 -70.50
C CYS A 51 25.57 24.56 -71.97
N SER A 52 24.72 23.99 -72.83
CA SER A 52 24.71 24.34 -74.27
C SER A 52 23.30 24.49 -74.75
N LEU A 53 23.05 25.50 -75.60
CA LEU A 53 21.77 25.70 -76.26
C LEU A 53 21.73 24.85 -77.54
N LYS A 54 20.59 24.20 -77.84
CA LYS A 54 20.33 23.54 -79.11
C LYS A 54 20.22 24.61 -80.21
N PRO A 55 20.58 24.27 -81.39
CA PRO A 55 20.44 25.14 -82.57
C PRO A 55 19.00 25.71 -82.63
N GLN A 56 18.92 27.03 -82.90
CA GLN A 56 17.65 27.78 -83.09
C GLN A 56 16.79 27.91 -81.73
N GLN A 57 17.26 27.54 -80.55
CA GLN A 57 16.56 27.61 -79.23
C GLN A 57 17.01 28.82 -78.39
N GLY A 58 17.70 29.77 -78.98
CA GLY A 58 18.12 31.04 -78.34
C GLY A 58 17.01 32.06 -78.24
N CYS A 59 17.36 33.30 -77.81
CA CYS A 59 16.41 34.44 -77.79
C CYS A 59 15.92 34.79 -79.20
N LEU A 60 14.61 34.74 -79.42
CA LEU A 60 13.98 34.86 -80.79
C LEU A 60 14.17 36.20 -81.52
N ARG A 61 14.32 37.30 -80.78
CA ARG A 61 14.45 38.66 -81.32
C ARG A 61 15.88 39.14 -81.50
N TYR A 62 16.79 38.64 -80.63
CA TYR A 62 18.22 39.06 -80.63
C TYR A 62 19.10 37.91 -80.16
N PRO A 63 19.68 37.08 -81.10
CA PRO A 63 20.55 35.93 -80.68
C PRO A 63 21.82 36.33 -79.97
N SER A 64 22.28 37.64 -80.15
CA SER A 64 23.44 38.16 -79.46
C SER A 64 23.22 38.48 -77.98
N PHE A 65 21.98 38.42 -77.51
CA PHE A 65 21.60 38.66 -76.15
C PHE A 65 21.40 37.36 -75.32
N ASN A 66 21.71 36.19 -75.82
CA ASN A 66 21.65 34.95 -75.09
C ASN A 66 22.56 35.03 -73.88
N LYS A 67 21.96 35.22 -72.69
CA LYS A 67 22.66 35.16 -71.44
C LYS A 67 22.36 33.87 -70.75
N LEU A 68 23.29 32.92 -70.67
CA LEU A 68 23.21 31.67 -69.95
C LEU A 68 23.59 31.91 -68.50
N ILE A 69 22.81 31.37 -67.58
CA ILE A 69 23.04 31.51 -66.14
C ILE A 69 22.96 30.13 -65.51
N LEU A 70 24.00 29.78 -64.71
CA LEU A 70 24.04 28.53 -63.95
C LEU A 70 23.64 28.82 -62.52
N TYR A 71 22.66 28.04 -62.03
CA TYR A 71 22.18 28.07 -60.68
C TYR A 71 22.57 26.78 -59.94
N LYS A 72 22.94 26.92 -58.68
CA LYS A 72 23.02 25.85 -57.67
C LYS A 72 21.80 25.99 -56.78
N PHE A 73 20.82 25.10 -56.91
CA PHE A 73 19.47 25.29 -56.38
C PHE A 73 18.92 26.66 -56.90
N ASP A 74 18.64 27.61 -56.03
CA ASP A 74 18.15 28.96 -56.39
C ASP A 74 19.22 30.07 -56.34
N ARG A 75 20.48 29.69 -56.04
CA ARG A 75 21.62 30.66 -55.98
C ARG A 75 22.34 30.71 -57.31
N ARG A 76 22.46 31.90 -57.94
CA ARG A 76 23.25 32.13 -59.14
C ARG A 76 24.73 31.93 -58.79
N ILE A 77 25.41 31.06 -59.61
CA ILE A 77 26.87 30.77 -59.48
C ILE A 77 27.65 31.50 -60.54
N HIS A 78 27.26 31.32 -61.84
CA HIS A 78 28.01 31.83 -62.94
C HIS A 78 27.07 32.25 -64.11
N PHE A 79 27.50 33.17 -64.95
CA PHE A 79 26.74 33.54 -66.18
C PHE A 79 27.75 33.82 -67.32
N GLN A 80 27.31 33.60 -68.55
CA GLN A 80 28.08 33.85 -69.77
C GLN A 80 27.12 34.20 -70.87
N HIS A 81 27.60 35.13 -71.77
CA HIS A 81 26.86 35.43 -72.96
C HIS A 81 27.30 34.48 -74.12
N GLY A 82 26.37 33.92 -74.87
CA GLY A 82 26.66 33.02 -75.96
C GLY A 82 25.78 31.77 -76.03
N HIS A 83 26.17 30.75 -76.77
CA HIS A 83 25.43 29.50 -76.91
C HIS A 83 25.87 28.41 -75.92
N SER A 84 26.96 28.59 -75.23
CA SER A 84 27.47 27.65 -74.25
C SER A 84 28.04 28.40 -73.01
N LEU A 85 28.02 27.74 -71.88
CA LEU A 85 28.58 28.23 -70.62
C LEU A 85 29.24 27.02 -69.99
N SER A 86 30.48 27.16 -69.57
CA SER A 86 31.16 26.14 -68.77
C SER A 86 31.67 26.77 -67.43
N SER A 87 31.51 26.04 -66.40
CA SER A 87 31.92 26.50 -65.04
C SER A 87 32.46 25.31 -64.23
N GLN A 88 33.63 25.47 -63.66
CA GLN A 88 34.21 24.51 -62.73
C GLN A 88 33.73 24.88 -61.32
N VAL A 89 33.17 23.93 -60.61
CA VAL A 89 32.64 24.07 -59.25
C VAL A 89 33.34 23.06 -58.34
N SER A 90 33.87 23.57 -57.21
CA SER A 90 34.50 22.78 -56.15
C SER A 90 33.81 23.00 -54.81
N GLY A 91 34.12 22.20 -53.81
CA GLY A 91 33.61 22.37 -52.43
C GLY A 91 32.11 22.10 -52.33
N LEU A 92 31.60 21.11 -53.10
CA LEU A 92 30.20 20.65 -52.95
C LEU A 92 30.03 19.86 -51.66
N PRO A 93 28.90 20.06 -50.94
CA PRO A 93 28.61 19.35 -49.71
C PRO A 93 28.23 17.88 -50.06
N LEU A 94 28.36 17.00 -49.06
CA LEU A 94 27.83 15.61 -49.15
C LEU A 94 26.35 15.59 -49.49
N GLY A 95 25.94 14.61 -50.27
CA GLY A 95 24.59 14.43 -50.79
C GLY A 95 24.39 15.01 -52.16
N THR A 96 23.15 15.18 -52.55
CA THR A 96 22.77 15.57 -53.91
C THR A 96 22.65 17.08 -54.10
N THR A 97 23.28 17.64 -55.10
CA THR A 97 23.21 19.05 -55.44
C THR A 97 22.64 19.20 -56.86
N LEU A 98 21.54 19.97 -56.98
CA LEU A 98 20.91 20.28 -58.27
C LEU A 98 21.50 21.54 -58.86
N PHE A 99 21.98 21.44 -60.11
CA PHE A 99 22.36 22.57 -60.96
C PHE A 99 21.32 22.79 -62.02
N VAL A 100 20.95 24.02 -62.27
CA VAL A 100 19.96 24.40 -63.28
C VAL A 100 20.53 25.46 -64.19
N CYS A 101 20.47 25.21 -65.41
CA CYS A 101 20.75 26.24 -66.46
C CYS A 101 19.47 26.97 -66.83
N LYS A 102 19.61 28.31 -66.88
CA LYS A 102 18.54 29.16 -67.38
C LYS A 102 19.07 30.09 -68.48
N LEU A 103 18.17 30.46 -69.40
CA LEU A 103 18.44 31.45 -70.44
C LEU A 103 17.69 32.73 -70.05
N ALA A 104 18.38 33.86 -69.92
CA ALA A 104 17.77 35.16 -69.77
C ALA A 104 17.87 35.92 -71.12
N CYS A 105 16.68 36.27 -71.64
CA CYS A 105 16.55 37.03 -72.89
C CYS A 105 16.20 38.52 -72.61
N SER A 106 15.73 38.82 -71.41
CA SER A 106 15.45 40.16 -70.89
C SER A 106 15.76 40.22 -69.39
N SER A 107 15.72 41.40 -68.79
CA SER A 107 16.03 41.59 -67.39
C SER A 107 15.08 40.88 -66.42
N ASN A 108 13.85 40.55 -66.92
CA ASN A 108 12.80 40.06 -66.03
C ASN A 108 12.30 38.62 -66.38
N GLU A 109 12.88 38.00 -67.36
CA GLU A 109 12.42 36.67 -67.86
C GLU A 109 13.58 35.69 -67.95
N GLU A 110 13.58 34.65 -67.07
CA GLU A 110 14.51 33.56 -67.09
C GLU A 110 13.81 32.27 -67.47
N ILE A 111 14.25 31.60 -68.51
CA ILE A 111 13.69 30.39 -69.02
C ILE A 111 14.61 29.21 -68.64
N ARG A 112 14.10 28.16 -68.02
CA ARG A 112 14.86 26.95 -67.71
C ARG A 112 15.22 26.23 -69.00
N ILE A 113 16.50 25.91 -69.14
CA ILE A 113 17.01 25.13 -70.29
C ILE A 113 17.01 23.64 -69.95
N CYS A 114 17.80 23.27 -68.90
CA CYS A 114 17.97 21.92 -68.40
C CYS A 114 18.61 21.95 -67.03
N GLY A 115 18.61 20.86 -66.29
CA GLY A 115 19.25 20.69 -65.01
C GLY A 115 20.08 19.41 -64.98
N ALA A 116 21.06 19.38 -64.10
CA ALA A 116 21.84 18.22 -63.76
C ALA A 116 21.97 18.06 -62.26
N GLU A 117 21.87 16.87 -61.84
CA GLU A 117 22.02 16.48 -60.46
C GLU A 117 23.41 15.88 -60.26
N ILE A 118 24.09 16.34 -59.22
CA ILE A 118 25.45 15.86 -58.87
C ILE A 118 25.38 15.30 -57.46
N SER A 119 25.74 14.05 -57.33
CA SER A 119 25.82 13.36 -56.05
C SER A 119 27.27 13.34 -55.56
N VAL A 120 27.48 13.89 -54.37
CA VAL A 120 28.79 13.91 -53.71
C VAL A 120 28.78 12.92 -52.55
N GLY A 121 29.74 12.05 -52.53
CA GLY A 121 29.86 11.04 -51.48
C GLY A 121 31.29 10.70 -51.14
N VAL A 122 31.41 9.64 -50.35
CA VAL A 122 32.69 9.05 -49.99
C VAL A 122 32.73 7.57 -50.32
N VAL A 123 33.91 7.00 -50.46
CA VAL A 123 34.10 5.51 -50.59
C VAL A 123 33.59 4.85 -49.28
N PRO A 124 33.04 3.64 -49.37
CA PRO A 124 32.63 2.91 -48.17
C PRO A 124 33.82 2.68 -47.25
N GLU A 125 33.59 2.82 -45.95
CA GLU A 125 34.53 2.36 -44.93
C GLU A 125 34.49 0.84 -44.84
N GLN A 126 35.55 0.24 -44.34
CA GLN A 126 35.64 -1.19 -44.09
C GLN A 126 34.55 -1.59 -43.06
N PRO A 127 33.60 -2.49 -43.44
CA PRO A 127 32.63 -3.01 -42.48
C PRO A 127 33.34 -3.69 -41.28
N GLN A 128 32.92 -3.35 -40.05
CA GLN A 128 33.52 -3.84 -38.82
C GLN A 128 32.55 -4.72 -38.03
N ASN A 129 33.05 -5.36 -36.99
CA ASN A 129 32.27 -6.15 -36.02
C ASN A 129 31.32 -7.17 -36.68
N LEU A 130 31.83 -7.83 -37.77
CA LEU A 130 31.07 -8.88 -38.42
C LEU A 130 30.89 -10.07 -37.48
N SER A 131 29.63 -10.39 -37.22
CA SER A 131 29.23 -11.55 -36.43
C SER A 131 28.07 -12.28 -37.08
N CYS A 132 28.04 -13.60 -37.00
CA CYS A 132 27.01 -14.44 -37.59
C CYS A 132 26.36 -15.29 -36.51
N ILE A 133 25.07 -15.48 -36.60
CA ILE A 133 24.26 -16.27 -35.67
C ILE A 133 23.27 -17.12 -36.47
N GLN A 134 23.14 -18.39 -36.11
CA GLN A 134 22.08 -19.29 -36.54
C GLN A 134 21.18 -19.56 -35.36
N LYS A 135 19.91 -19.18 -35.42
CA LYS A 135 18.94 -19.38 -34.33
C LYS A 135 18.36 -20.79 -34.36
N GLY A 136 18.81 -21.62 -33.44
CA GLY A 136 18.44 -23.02 -33.34
C GLY A 136 19.14 -23.88 -34.39
N GLU A 137 18.97 -25.18 -34.27
CA GLU A 137 19.57 -26.16 -35.22
C GLU A 137 18.99 -26.05 -36.62
N GLN A 138 17.70 -25.75 -36.75
CA GLN A 138 16.94 -25.63 -37.98
C GLN A 138 16.86 -24.21 -38.53
N GLY A 139 17.43 -23.25 -37.87
CA GLY A 139 17.35 -21.84 -38.25
C GLY A 139 18.27 -21.47 -39.40
N THR A 140 18.03 -20.30 -40.00
CA THR A 140 18.90 -19.76 -41.06
C THR A 140 20.02 -18.89 -40.46
N MET A 141 21.13 -18.84 -41.16
CA MET A 141 22.30 -18.05 -40.80
C MET A 141 22.06 -16.57 -41.07
N THR A 142 22.10 -15.77 -40.04
CA THR A 142 22.02 -14.30 -40.14
C THR A 142 23.33 -13.68 -39.68
N CYS A 143 23.90 -12.80 -40.47
CA CYS A 143 25.11 -12.06 -40.12
C CYS A 143 24.79 -10.57 -39.95
N THR A 144 25.46 -9.94 -38.99
CA THR A 144 25.34 -8.51 -38.67
C THR A 144 26.71 -7.85 -38.73
N TRP A 145 26.80 -6.59 -39.11
CA TRP A 145 28.02 -5.82 -39.18
C TRP A 145 27.79 -4.34 -38.96
N GLU A 146 28.83 -3.60 -38.63
CA GLU A 146 28.82 -2.14 -38.56
C GLU A 146 29.26 -1.61 -39.94
N ARG A 147 28.44 -0.75 -40.51
CA ARG A 147 28.64 -0.17 -41.85
C ARG A 147 29.73 0.92 -41.90
N GLY A 148 30.04 1.53 -40.79
CA GLY A 148 30.85 2.73 -40.74
C GLY A 148 30.05 3.99 -41.09
N ARG A 149 30.71 5.03 -41.51
CA ARG A 149 30.15 6.33 -41.86
C ARG A 149 29.20 6.26 -43.06
N ASP A 150 28.15 7.10 -43.04
CA ASP A 150 27.27 7.25 -44.21
C ASP A 150 28.06 7.78 -45.41
N THR A 151 27.98 7.05 -46.50
CA THR A 151 28.64 7.40 -47.79
C THR A 151 27.89 8.47 -48.56
N HIS A 152 26.66 8.76 -48.28
CA HIS A 152 25.72 9.60 -49.03
C HIS A 152 25.51 9.15 -50.51
N LEU A 153 25.89 7.92 -50.82
CA LEU A 153 25.66 7.25 -52.09
C LEU A 153 25.03 5.89 -51.86
N TYR A 154 24.34 5.40 -52.86
CA TYR A 154 23.89 4.03 -52.84
C TYR A 154 25.07 3.09 -52.66
N THR A 155 25.10 2.36 -51.55
CA THR A 155 26.15 1.41 -51.22
C THR A 155 25.53 0.02 -51.13
N ALA A 156 25.97 -0.87 -52.00
CA ALA A 156 25.56 -2.28 -52.02
C ALA A 156 26.45 -3.07 -51.07
N TYR A 157 25.83 -3.83 -50.17
CA TYR A 157 26.54 -4.74 -49.26
C TYR A 157 26.34 -6.18 -49.74
N THR A 158 27.40 -6.93 -49.86
CA THR A 158 27.38 -8.33 -50.26
C THR A 158 28.06 -9.17 -49.19
N LEU A 159 27.31 -10.08 -48.61
CA LEU A 159 27.82 -11.06 -47.66
C LEU A 159 28.27 -12.32 -48.42
N GLN A 160 29.53 -12.73 -48.22
CA GLN A 160 30.09 -13.95 -48.75
C GLN A 160 30.40 -14.90 -47.62
N LEU A 161 30.05 -16.16 -47.73
CA LEU A 161 30.37 -17.23 -46.81
C LEU A 161 31.09 -18.36 -47.55
N ASN A 162 32.27 -18.69 -47.10
CA ASN A 162 33.04 -19.81 -47.61
C ASN A 162 33.02 -20.93 -46.56
N GLY A 163 32.66 -22.12 -46.98
CA GLY A 163 32.58 -23.31 -46.16
C GLY A 163 33.58 -24.40 -46.61
N PRO A 164 33.56 -25.56 -45.96
CA PRO A 164 34.38 -26.70 -46.30
C PRO A 164 34.04 -27.23 -47.72
N LYS A 165 34.96 -27.99 -48.34
CA LYS A 165 34.78 -28.55 -49.67
C LYS A 165 34.52 -27.51 -50.77
N ASN A 166 35.08 -26.28 -50.63
CA ASN A 166 34.94 -25.17 -51.62
C ASN A 166 33.49 -24.70 -51.79
N LEU A 167 32.61 -24.92 -50.83
CA LEU A 167 31.25 -24.39 -50.84
C LEU A 167 31.30 -22.88 -50.57
N THR A 168 30.69 -22.11 -51.46
CA THR A 168 30.62 -20.68 -51.38
C THR A 168 29.15 -20.22 -51.49
N TRP A 169 28.73 -19.36 -50.59
CA TRP A 169 27.43 -18.70 -50.68
C TRP A 169 27.65 -17.20 -50.74
N GLN A 170 26.86 -16.55 -51.56
CA GLN A 170 26.91 -15.10 -51.73
C GLN A 170 25.52 -14.56 -51.83
N LYS A 171 25.23 -13.50 -51.05
CA LYS A 171 23.97 -12.80 -51.10
C LYS A 171 24.19 -11.30 -50.97
N GLN A 172 23.53 -10.53 -51.83
CA GLN A 172 23.53 -9.08 -51.81
C GLN A 172 22.31 -8.60 -51.07
N CYS A 173 22.45 -7.48 -50.40
CA CYS A 173 21.35 -6.82 -49.73
C CYS A 173 20.46 -6.09 -50.72
N ASP A 174 19.13 -6.22 -50.55
CA ASP A 174 18.14 -5.63 -51.42
C ASP A 174 17.72 -4.21 -51.01
N TYR A 175 18.20 -3.73 -49.87
CA TYR A 175 17.81 -2.45 -49.30
C TYR A 175 19.02 -1.54 -48.94
N HIS A 176 18.74 -0.26 -48.90
CA HIS A 176 19.73 0.75 -48.51
C HIS A 176 20.02 0.68 -47.03
N TYR A 177 21.26 1.01 -46.61
CA TYR A 177 21.69 0.98 -45.21
C TYR A 177 21.68 -0.41 -44.54
N CYS A 178 22.03 -1.42 -45.27
CA CYS A 178 22.10 -2.80 -44.79
C CYS A 178 23.21 -3.00 -43.77
N ASP A 179 22.85 -3.44 -42.58
CA ASP A 179 23.72 -3.79 -41.45
C ASP A 179 23.51 -5.25 -40.99
N HIS A 180 22.58 -5.95 -41.58
CA HIS A 180 22.33 -7.37 -41.34
C HIS A 180 21.78 -8.05 -42.59
N LEU A 181 22.05 -9.35 -42.72
CA LEU A 181 21.53 -10.15 -43.80
C LEU A 181 21.38 -11.61 -43.42
N ASP A 182 20.20 -12.15 -43.67
CA ASP A 182 19.94 -13.58 -43.59
C ASP A 182 20.34 -14.23 -44.93
N LEU A 183 21.29 -15.17 -44.89
CA LEU A 183 21.74 -15.92 -46.05
C LEU A 183 20.70 -16.90 -46.59
N GLY A 184 19.67 -17.25 -45.78
CA GLY A 184 18.66 -18.25 -46.14
C GLY A 184 19.19 -19.69 -46.18
N ILE A 185 20.34 -19.94 -45.58
CA ILE A 185 20.97 -21.26 -45.49
C ILE A 185 20.96 -21.72 -44.01
N ASN A 186 20.87 -23.00 -43.84
CA ASN A 186 21.04 -23.68 -42.57
C ASN A 186 22.34 -24.46 -42.62
N LEU A 187 23.25 -24.18 -41.68
CA LEU A 187 24.46 -24.96 -41.51
C LEU A 187 24.15 -26.20 -40.66
N THR A 188 24.19 -27.37 -41.31
CA THR A 188 23.97 -28.64 -40.62
C THR A 188 25.32 -29.24 -40.15
N PRO A 189 25.35 -29.97 -39.03
CA PRO A 189 26.56 -30.52 -38.46
C PRO A 189 27.04 -31.76 -39.25
N GLU A 190 27.52 -31.61 -40.49
CA GLU A 190 28.25 -32.72 -41.16
C GLU A 190 29.55 -33.03 -40.42
N SER A 191 30.23 -32.02 -39.90
CA SER A 191 31.23 -32.13 -38.82
C SER A 191 31.23 -30.85 -37.97
N PRO A 192 31.09 -30.95 -36.63
CA PRO A 192 31.05 -29.81 -35.75
C PRO A 192 32.28 -28.90 -35.79
N GLU A 193 33.38 -29.42 -36.24
CA GLU A 193 34.69 -28.74 -36.31
C GLU A 193 34.96 -28.07 -37.65
N SER A 194 34.06 -28.20 -38.64
CA SER A 194 34.23 -27.57 -39.94
C SER A 194 34.28 -26.05 -39.80
N SER A 195 35.31 -25.46 -40.40
CA SER A 195 35.54 -24.01 -40.36
C SER A 195 34.84 -23.31 -41.53
N TYR A 196 34.16 -22.23 -41.20
CA TYR A 196 33.48 -21.32 -42.15
C TYR A 196 34.13 -19.94 -42.06
N THR A 197 34.16 -19.20 -43.18
CA THR A 197 34.71 -17.83 -43.19
C THR A 197 33.71 -16.91 -43.86
N ALA A 198 33.20 -15.94 -43.13
CA ALA A 198 32.32 -14.90 -43.60
C ALA A 198 33.07 -13.60 -43.88
N LYS A 199 32.64 -12.87 -44.92
CA LYS A 199 33.19 -11.59 -45.34
C LYS A 199 32.11 -10.70 -45.93
N VAL A 200 32.09 -9.43 -45.58
CA VAL A 200 31.18 -8.45 -46.15
C VAL A 200 31.92 -7.50 -47.06
N ILE A 201 31.38 -7.29 -48.26
CA ILE A 201 31.93 -6.35 -49.24
C ILE A 201 30.93 -5.22 -49.46
N ALA A 202 31.36 -4.00 -49.21
CA ALA A 202 30.60 -2.77 -49.44
C ALA A 202 31.10 -2.14 -50.75
N VAL A 203 30.20 -1.83 -51.69
CA VAL A 203 30.54 -1.27 -53.01
C VAL A 203 29.63 -0.10 -53.32
N ASN A 204 30.18 1.04 -53.68
CA ASN A 204 29.46 2.13 -54.31
C ASN A 204 30.15 2.59 -55.59
N SER A 205 29.61 3.62 -56.23
CA SER A 205 30.15 4.14 -57.50
C SER A 205 31.54 4.78 -57.39
N LEU A 206 32.04 5.03 -56.18
CA LEU A 206 33.38 5.60 -55.95
C LEU A 206 34.43 4.57 -55.55
N GLY A 207 34.02 3.39 -55.11
CA GLY A 207 34.95 2.34 -54.70
C GLY A 207 34.33 1.25 -53.84
N SER A 208 35.20 0.37 -53.34
CA SER A 208 34.78 -0.75 -52.51
C SER A 208 35.66 -0.93 -51.30
N ALA A 209 35.08 -1.47 -50.23
CA ALA A 209 35.81 -1.89 -49.03
C ALA A 209 35.28 -3.24 -48.58
N ALA A 210 36.14 -4.03 -47.95
CA ALA A 210 35.76 -5.36 -47.45
C ALA A 210 36.13 -5.55 -45.98
N SER A 211 35.25 -6.21 -45.24
CA SER A 211 35.49 -6.55 -43.82
C SER A 211 36.71 -7.48 -43.66
N LEU A 212 37.24 -7.52 -42.47
CA LEU A 212 38.13 -8.62 -42.09
C LEU A 212 37.34 -9.94 -42.16
N PRO A 213 37.99 -11.03 -42.56
CA PRO A 213 37.35 -12.34 -42.60
C PRO A 213 37.04 -12.80 -41.18
N PHE A 214 35.82 -13.20 -40.92
CA PHE A 214 35.35 -13.79 -39.65
C PHE A 214 35.29 -15.30 -39.85
N THR A 215 36.20 -16.01 -39.15
CA THR A 215 36.28 -17.47 -39.21
C THR A 215 35.67 -18.07 -37.94
N PHE A 216 34.80 -19.05 -38.12
CA PHE A 216 34.03 -19.67 -37.05
C PHE A 216 33.71 -21.13 -37.34
N THR A 217 33.41 -21.90 -36.33
CA THR A 217 32.79 -23.23 -36.45
C THR A 217 31.29 -23.15 -36.19
N LEU A 218 30.53 -24.20 -36.54
CA LEU A 218 29.12 -24.27 -36.30
C LEU A 218 28.77 -24.01 -34.81
N LEU A 219 29.54 -24.57 -33.91
CA LEU A 219 29.33 -24.41 -32.46
C LEU A 219 29.53 -22.97 -31.96
N ASP A 220 30.26 -22.14 -32.68
CA ASP A 220 30.49 -20.75 -32.31
C ASP A 220 29.31 -19.86 -32.66
N VAL A 221 28.56 -20.18 -33.69
CA VAL A 221 27.49 -19.32 -34.25
C VAL A 221 26.08 -19.82 -33.97
N VAL A 222 25.89 -21.11 -33.68
CA VAL A 222 24.57 -21.63 -33.38
C VAL A 222 24.16 -21.18 -31.97
N ARG A 223 23.09 -20.43 -31.93
CA ARG A 223 22.42 -20.02 -30.72
C ARG A 223 21.16 -20.86 -30.53
N PRO A 224 21.11 -21.76 -29.52
CA PRO A 224 19.96 -22.62 -29.34
C PRO A 224 18.66 -21.80 -29.19
N LEU A 225 17.54 -22.42 -29.52
CA LEU A 225 16.24 -21.85 -29.16
C LEU A 225 16.08 -21.83 -27.67
N PRO A 226 15.33 -20.83 -27.12
CA PRO A 226 14.98 -20.84 -25.72
C PRO A 226 14.23 -22.10 -25.33
N PRO A 227 14.49 -22.71 -24.17
CA PRO A 227 13.72 -23.85 -23.70
C PRO A 227 12.23 -23.52 -23.66
N TRP A 228 11.39 -24.52 -23.92
CA TRP A 228 9.93 -24.40 -23.97
C TRP A 228 9.27 -25.47 -23.11
N ASP A 229 7.93 -25.43 -22.98
CA ASP A 229 7.11 -26.35 -22.17
C ASP A 229 7.64 -26.47 -20.73
N ILE A 230 7.91 -25.31 -20.10
CA ILE A 230 8.44 -25.29 -18.74
C ILE A 230 7.32 -25.60 -17.77
N ARG A 231 7.54 -26.59 -16.91
CA ARG A 231 6.59 -27.05 -15.89
C ARG A 231 7.26 -27.12 -14.53
N ILE A 232 6.52 -26.80 -13.48
CA ILE A 232 6.98 -26.92 -12.10
C ILE A 232 6.13 -27.95 -11.35
N LYS A 233 6.79 -28.79 -10.54
CA LYS A 233 6.14 -29.76 -9.65
C LYS A 233 6.72 -29.59 -8.25
N PHE A 234 5.85 -29.43 -7.26
CA PHE A 234 6.24 -29.42 -5.86
C PHE A 234 6.17 -30.86 -5.31
N VAL A 235 7.26 -31.32 -4.71
CA VAL A 235 7.36 -32.68 -4.18
C VAL A 235 6.69 -32.75 -2.83
N ASN A 236 5.73 -33.65 -2.65
CA ASN A 236 5.00 -33.92 -1.39
C ASN A 236 4.32 -32.66 -0.79
N ALA A 237 3.87 -31.74 -1.61
CA ALA A 237 3.32 -30.47 -1.16
C ALA A 237 4.26 -29.67 -0.22
N SER A 238 5.56 -30.04 -0.17
CA SER A 238 6.58 -29.31 0.56
C SER A 238 7.12 -28.18 -0.30
N VAL A 239 7.34 -27.05 0.30
CA VAL A 239 7.87 -25.85 -0.36
C VAL A 239 9.38 -25.96 -0.56
N SER A 240 10.05 -26.66 0.31
CA SER A 240 11.52 -26.73 0.33
C SER A 240 12.12 -27.42 -0.90
N ARG A 241 11.32 -28.13 -1.68
CA ARG A 241 11.82 -28.82 -2.89
C ARG A 241 10.80 -28.77 -4.02
N CYS A 242 11.21 -28.18 -5.15
CA CYS A 242 10.42 -28.24 -6.38
C CYS A 242 11.28 -28.74 -7.53
N THR A 243 10.65 -29.40 -8.49
CA THR A 243 11.27 -29.86 -9.72
C THR A 243 10.78 -29.03 -10.88
N LEU A 244 11.68 -28.36 -11.59
CA LEU A 244 11.44 -27.76 -12.88
C LEU A 244 11.70 -28.78 -13.98
N GLN A 245 10.83 -28.82 -14.96
CA GLN A 245 10.94 -29.64 -16.16
C GLN A 245 10.72 -28.75 -17.37
N TRP A 246 11.51 -28.95 -18.41
CA TRP A 246 11.40 -28.21 -19.67
C TRP A 246 11.81 -29.09 -20.86
N ARG A 247 11.53 -28.59 -22.02
CA ARG A 247 12.06 -29.16 -23.28
C ARG A 247 13.04 -28.20 -23.91
N ASP A 248 14.08 -28.71 -24.52
CA ASP A 248 15.08 -27.98 -25.27
C ASP A 248 15.43 -28.72 -26.56
N GLU A 249 16.28 -28.17 -27.41
CA GLU A 249 16.82 -28.82 -28.58
C GLU A 249 17.73 -29.98 -28.14
N GLY A 250 17.68 -31.08 -28.87
CA GLY A 250 18.35 -32.33 -28.47
C GLY A 250 19.88 -32.26 -28.32
N LEU A 251 20.51 -31.23 -28.83
CA LEU A 251 21.97 -30.99 -28.74
C LEU A 251 22.41 -30.16 -27.57
N VAL A 252 21.48 -29.68 -26.73
CA VAL A 252 21.81 -28.81 -25.57
C VAL A 252 22.60 -29.61 -24.53
N LEU A 253 23.75 -29.06 -24.09
CA LEU A 253 24.56 -29.61 -23.03
C LEU A 253 24.45 -28.88 -21.71
N LEU A 254 24.14 -27.59 -21.76
CA LEU A 254 24.12 -26.74 -20.59
C LEU A 254 22.80 -25.93 -20.52
N ASN A 255 22.28 -25.88 -19.35
CA ASN A 255 21.15 -25.02 -19.04
C ASN A 255 21.52 -24.12 -17.87
N ARG A 256 21.09 -22.89 -17.87
CA ARG A 256 21.10 -21.97 -16.74
C ARG A 256 19.68 -21.54 -16.44
N LEU A 257 19.34 -21.56 -15.17
CA LEU A 257 18.06 -21.16 -14.64
C LEU A 257 18.23 -19.85 -13.91
N ARG A 258 17.31 -18.92 -14.10
CA ARG A 258 17.16 -17.79 -13.21
C ARG A 258 15.75 -17.76 -12.63
N TYR A 259 15.65 -17.37 -11.36
CA TYR A 259 14.37 -17.24 -10.69
C TYR A 259 14.41 -16.11 -9.68
N ARG A 260 13.27 -15.54 -9.42
CA ARG A 260 13.09 -14.49 -8.42
C ARG A 260 11.67 -14.49 -7.88
N PRO A 261 11.43 -14.03 -6.64
CA PRO A 261 10.10 -13.58 -6.22
C PRO A 261 9.65 -12.41 -7.10
N ILE A 262 8.37 -12.35 -7.47
CA ILE A 262 7.85 -11.29 -8.37
C ILE A 262 8.14 -9.88 -7.83
N ASN A 263 8.13 -9.71 -6.52
CA ASN A 263 8.38 -8.43 -5.86
C ASN A 263 9.89 -8.09 -5.72
N SER A 264 10.79 -8.96 -6.18
CA SER A 264 12.24 -8.75 -6.12
C SER A 264 12.79 -8.27 -7.47
N ARG A 265 13.70 -7.30 -7.44
CA ARG A 265 14.44 -6.86 -8.63
C ARG A 265 15.63 -7.75 -8.95
N SER A 266 16.16 -8.48 -7.98
CA SER A 266 17.34 -9.32 -8.15
C SER A 266 16.98 -10.74 -8.59
N TRP A 267 17.76 -11.28 -9.55
CA TRP A 267 17.63 -12.65 -10.02
C TRP A 267 18.61 -13.57 -9.28
N ASN A 268 18.14 -14.71 -8.85
CA ASN A 268 18.96 -15.83 -8.44
C ASN A 268 19.33 -16.65 -9.70
N MET A 269 20.57 -17.03 -9.82
CA MET A 269 21.10 -17.79 -10.97
C MET A 269 21.58 -19.16 -10.52
N VAL A 270 21.20 -20.19 -11.26
CA VAL A 270 21.64 -21.57 -11.04
C VAL A 270 22.07 -22.18 -12.37
N ASN A 271 23.26 -22.78 -12.40
CA ASN A 271 23.72 -23.53 -13.55
C ASN A 271 23.30 -24.99 -13.42
N ALA A 272 22.53 -25.47 -14.35
CA ALA A 272 22.06 -26.85 -14.40
C ALA A 272 22.90 -27.63 -15.44
N THR A 273 24.12 -28.03 -15.05
CA THR A 273 24.95 -28.87 -15.87
C THR A 273 24.40 -30.31 -15.88
N ASN A 274 24.32 -30.92 -17.04
CA ASN A 274 23.78 -32.29 -17.26
C ASN A 274 22.30 -32.52 -16.90
N ALA A 275 21.54 -31.45 -16.74
CA ALA A 275 20.10 -31.57 -16.47
C ALA A 275 19.36 -31.83 -17.79
N LYS A 276 19.07 -33.09 -18.10
CA LYS A 276 18.23 -33.50 -19.25
C LYS A 276 16.79 -32.96 -19.07
N GLY A 277 16.58 -31.67 -19.31
CA GLY A 277 15.28 -31.04 -19.21
C GLY A 277 14.63 -31.08 -17.81
N ARG A 278 15.45 -31.20 -16.76
CA ARG A 278 14.97 -31.27 -15.37
C ARG A 278 16.00 -30.71 -14.38
N HIS A 279 15.53 -29.94 -13.42
CA HIS A 279 16.34 -29.43 -12.29
C HIS A 279 15.52 -29.34 -11.01
N ASP A 280 16.10 -29.75 -9.90
CA ASP A 280 15.48 -29.63 -8.57
C ASP A 280 16.00 -28.33 -7.92
N LEU A 281 15.08 -27.48 -7.52
CA LEU A 281 15.36 -26.29 -6.72
C LEU A 281 15.03 -26.55 -5.25
N LEU A 282 15.86 -26.03 -4.38
CA LEU A 282 15.72 -26.12 -2.93
C LEU A 282 15.50 -24.71 -2.37
N ASP A 283 14.98 -24.64 -1.15
CA ASP A 283 14.92 -23.44 -0.31
C ASP A 283 14.10 -22.27 -0.87
N LEU A 284 13.05 -22.57 -1.61
CA LEU A 284 12.07 -21.56 -1.99
C LEU A 284 11.26 -21.13 -0.76
N LYS A 285 10.92 -19.86 -0.71
CA LYS A 285 10.03 -19.33 0.35
C LYS A 285 8.61 -19.85 0.15
N PRO A 286 7.91 -20.26 1.22
CA PRO A 286 6.52 -20.68 1.14
C PRO A 286 5.60 -19.54 0.71
N PHE A 287 4.47 -19.90 0.12
CA PHE A 287 3.39 -19.00 -0.31
C PHE A 287 3.89 -17.74 -1.04
N THR A 288 4.93 -17.94 -1.85
CA THR A 288 5.58 -16.86 -2.60
C THR A 288 5.46 -17.12 -4.09
N GLU A 289 5.04 -16.12 -4.83
CA GLU A 289 4.97 -16.19 -6.28
C GLU A 289 6.35 -15.93 -6.87
N TYR A 290 6.84 -16.88 -7.64
CA TYR A 290 8.13 -16.83 -8.32
C TYR A 290 7.99 -16.78 -9.83
N GLU A 291 8.94 -16.13 -10.46
CA GLU A 291 9.14 -16.11 -11.90
C GLU A 291 10.41 -16.88 -12.24
N PHE A 292 10.30 -17.83 -13.18
CA PHE A 292 11.37 -18.72 -13.60
C PHE A 292 11.63 -18.54 -15.08
N GLN A 293 12.89 -18.52 -15.48
CA GLN A 293 13.31 -18.52 -16.87
C GLN A 293 14.55 -19.40 -17.06
N ILE A 294 14.67 -20.04 -18.22
CA ILE A 294 15.74 -20.95 -18.56
C ILE A 294 16.39 -20.49 -19.85
N SER A 295 17.69 -20.63 -19.96
CA SER A 295 18.48 -20.39 -21.16
C SER A 295 19.43 -21.56 -21.37
N SER A 296 19.63 -21.93 -22.60
CA SER A 296 20.38 -23.12 -23.02
C SER A 296 21.64 -22.77 -23.78
N LYS A 297 22.65 -23.65 -23.77
CA LYS A 297 23.89 -23.52 -24.48
C LYS A 297 24.34 -24.89 -25.01
N LEU A 298 24.89 -24.94 -26.24
CA LEU A 298 25.27 -26.19 -26.89
C LEU A 298 26.59 -26.77 -26.41
N HIS A 299 27.53 -25.92 -25.98
CA HIS A 299 28.87 -26.38 -25.61
C HIS A 299 29.40 -25.63 -24.39
N LEU A 300 30.24 -26.27 -23.58
CA LEU A 300 30.77 -25.70 -22.36
C LEU A 300 31.57 -24.42 -22.62
N TYR A 301 32.45 -24.42 -23.56
CA TYR A 301 33.43 -23.35 -23.85
C TYR A 301 33.11 -22.55 -25.11
N LYS A 302 32.32 -23.08 -26.03
CA LYS A 302 32.02 -22.46 -27.32
C LYS A 302 30.56 -22.06 -27.44
N GLY A 303 30.29 -21.12 -28.32
CA GLY A 303 28.94 -20.67 -28.66
C GLY A 303 28.33 -19.73 -27.63
N SER A 304 27.16 -19.21 -27.93
CA SER A 304 26.39 -18.27 -27.11
C SER A 304 25.20 -18.95 -26.41
N TRP A 305 24.76 -18.34 -25.35
CA TRP A 305 23.52 -18.73 -24.68
C TRP A 305 22.31 -18.38 -25.55
N SER A 306 21.27 -19.20 -25.50
CA SER A 306 19.96 -18.87 -26.04
C SER A 306 19.38 -17.62 -25.38
N ASP A 307 18.37 -17.02 -25.97
CA ASP A 307 17.51 -16.09 -25.27
C ASP A 307 16.87 -16.79 -24.06
N TRP A 308 16.42 -16.00 -23.11
CA TRP A 308 15.66 -16.54 -21.98
C TRP A 308 14.32 -17.06 -22.47
N SER A 309 13.87 -18.16 -21.92
CA SER A 309 12.54 -18.70 -22.17
C SER A 309 11.44 -17.72 -21.77
N GLU A 310 10.23 -17.97 -22.23
CA GLU A 310 9.06 -17.33 -21.66
C GLU A 310 9.02 -17.52 -20.14
N PRO A 311 8.62 -16.50 -19.37
CA PRO A 311 8.58 -16.59 -17.93
C PRO A 311 7.48 -17.51 -17.44
N LEU A 312 7.82 -18.54 -16.66
CA LEU A 312 6.87 -19.34 -15.91
C LEU A 312 6.64 -18.68 -14.55
N ARG A 313 5.41 -18.35 -14.25
CA ARG A 313 5.00 -17.88 -12.92
C ARG A 313 4.31 -18.99 -12.16
N ALA A 314 4.72 -19.18 -10.92
CA ALA A 314 4.14 -20.18 -10.05
C ALA A 314 4.22 -19.75 -8.58
N GLN A 315 3.16 -20.02 -7.85
CA GLN A 315 3.11 -19.81 -6.40
C GLN A 315 3.52 -21.08 -5.69
N THR A 316 4.45 -20.94 -4.74
CA THR A 316 4.84 -22.04 -3.85
C THR A 316 3.71 -22.40 -2.89
N PRO A 317 3.59 -23.68 -2.48
CA PRO A 317 2.61 -24.11 -1.51
C PRO A 317 2.72 -23.38 -0.18
N GLU A 318 1.65 -23.44 0.61
CA GLU A 318 1.64 -23.00 2.00
C GLU A 318 2.44 -23.96 2.88
N GLU A 319 3.00 -23.42 3.96
CA GLU A 319 3.53 -24.17 5.10
C GLU A 319 2.95 -23.64 6.41
N GLU A 320 3.15 -24.36 7.49
CA GLU A 320 2.72 -23.90 8.81
C GLU A 320 3.30 -22.52 9.13
N PRO A 321 2.52 -21.59 9.72
CA PRO A 321 3.00 -20.29 10.10
C PRO A 321 4.18 -20.40 11.06
N ALA A 322 5.22 -19.60 10.83
CA ALA A 322 6.42 -19.58 11.64
C ALA A 322 6.40 -18.40 12.62
N GLY A 323 6.98 -18.62 13.79
CA GLY A 323 7.09 -17.58 14.83
C GLY A 323 5.86 -17.46 15.71
N THR A 324 5.80 -16.37 16.46
CA THR A 324 4.74 -16.05 17.42
C THR A 324 4.08 -14.74 17.07
N LEU A 325 2.84 -14.58 17.45
CA LEU A 325 2.11 -13.32 17.30
C LEU A 325 2.60 -12.28 18.31
N ASP A 326 2.63 -11.01 17.91
CA ASP A 326 2.77 -9.90 18.85
C ASP A 326 1.40 -9.61 19.44
N VAL A 327 1.22 -9.99 20.71
CA VAL A 327 -0.05 -9.92 21.46
C VAL A 327 0.05 -8.87 22.55
N TRP A 328 -0.98 -8.06 22.71
CA TRP A 328 -1.13 -7.11 23.78
C TRP A 328 -2.54 -7.17 24.38
N TYR A 329 -2.75 -6.60 25.56
CA TYR A 329 -4.05 -6.62 26.22
C TYR A 329 -4.37 -5.35 26.99
N MET A 330 -5.65 -5.09 27.14
CA MET A 330 -6.20 -4.06 28.04
C MET A 330 -7.12 -4.71 29.05
N LYS A 331 -7.15 -4.12 30.25
CA LYS A 331 -8.05 -4.50 31.33
C LYS A 331 -9.02 -3.35 31.60
N GLN A 332 -10.30 -3.65 31.69
CA GLN A 332 -11.34 -2.72 32.12
C GLN A 332 -12.13 -3.32 33.26
N GLN A 333 -12.20 -2.64 34.37
CA GLN A 333 -13.02 -3.07 35.49
C GLN A 333 -14.51 -2.84 35.17
N ILE A 334 -15.32 -3.92 35.28
CA ILE A 334 -16.77 -3.84 35.11
C ILE A 334 -17.44 -3.61 36.46
N ASP A 335 -17.06 -4.43 37.47
CA ASP A 335 -17.57 -4.36 38.82
C ASP A 335 -16.48 -4.82 39.82
N TYR A 336 -16.87 -4.95 41.10
CA TYR A 336 -15.92 -5.35 42.14
C TYR A 336 -15.28 -6.72 41.91
N ASN A 337 -15.98 -7.66 41.28
CA ASN A 337 -15.58 -9.05 41.12
C ASN A 337 -15.20 -9.43 39.70
N ARG A 338 -15.53 -8.63 38.68
CA ARG A 338 -15.35 -8.95 37.28
C ARG A 338 -14.58 -7.85 36.56
N GLN A 339 -13.75 -8.29 35.65
CA GLN A 339 -13.00 -7.43 34.73
C GLN A 339 -13.10 -7.94 33.32
N GLN A 340 -13.16 -7.04 32.38
CA GLN A 340 -13.10 -7.33 30.97
C GLN A 340 -11.64 -7.27 30.49
N ILE A 341 -11.23 -8.29 29.77
CA ILE A 341 -9.94 -8.31 29.07
C ILE A 341 -10.22 -8.17 27.59
N SER A 342 -9.58 -7.21 26.97
CA SER A 342 -9.56 -7.04 25.52
C SER A 342 -8.16 -7.36 25.03
N LEU A 343 -8.04 -8.40 24.22
CA LEU A 343 -6.80 -8.87 23.60
C LEU A 343 -6.71 -8.34 22.19
N PHE A 344 -5.52 -7.97 21.80
CA PHE A 344 -5.19 -7.50 20.46
C PHE A 344 -3.92 -8.19 19.97
N TRP A 345 -3.81 -8.47 18.70
CA TRP A 345 -2.59 -9.01 18.11
C TRP A 345 -2.36 -8.47 16.71
N LYS A 346 -1.08 -8.39 16.35
CA LYS A 346 -0.68 -7.96 15.01
C LYS A 346 -0.69 -9.14 14.07
N ASN A 347 -1.07 -8.89 12.83
CA ASN A 347 -0.96 -9.89 11.77
C ASN A 347 0.49 -10.34 11.61
N LEU A 348 0.70 -11.62 11.36
CA LEU A 348 2.00 -12.12 10.96
C LEU A 348 2.42 -11.47 9.63
N SER A 349 3.71 -11.16 9.50
CA SER A 349 4.27 -10.77 8.21
C SER A 349 4.03 -11.89 7.18
N LEU A 350 3.96 -11.54 5.90
CA LEU A 350 3.76 -12.55 4.83
C LEU A 350 4.78 -13.69 4.90
N SER A 351 6.03 -13.38 5.27
CA SER A 351 7.09 -14.36 5.43
C SER A 351 6.89 -15.30 6.63
N ALA A 352 6.30 -14.80 7.70
CA ALA A 352 6.01 -15.58 8.90
C ALA A 352 4.67 -16.35 8.79
N ALA A 353 3.69 -15.77 8.12
CA ALA A 353 2.40 -16.40 7.85
C ALA A 353 2.53 -17.64 6.97
N ARG A 354 3.51 -17.68 6.05
CA ARG A 354 3.84 -18.80 5.16
C ARG A 354 2.65 -19.40 4.41
N GLY A 355 1.54 -18.64 4.37
CA GLY A 355 0.26 -19.01 3.81
C GLY A 355 -0.79 -17.96 4.14
N LYS A 356 -2.03 -18.24 3.75
CA LYS A 356 -3.18 -17.41 4.09
C LYS A 356 -3.70 -17.77 5.48
N ILE A 357 -3.60 -16.85 6.43
CA ILE A 357 -4.19 -17.05 7.76
C ILE A 357 -5.71 -17.16 7.63
N LEU A 358 -6.27 -18.24 8.13
CA LEU A 358 -7.69 -18.56 8.09
C LEU A 358 -8.41 -18.13 9.36
N HIS A 359 -7.77 -18.31 10.50
CA HIS A 359 -8.30 -17.96 11.81
C HIS A 359 -7.19 -17.87 12.86
N TYR A 360 -7.54 -17.31 14.00
CA TYR A 360 -6.73 -17.28 15.20
C TYR A 360 -7.39 -18.13 16.28
N GLN A 361 -6.59 -18.86 17.02
CA GLN A 361 -7.04 -19.68 18.16
C GLN A 361 -6.59 -18.99 19.44
N VAL A 362 -7.54 -18.66 20.32
CA VAL A 362 -7.31 -18.02 21.62
C VAL A 362 -7.63 -19.03 22.71
N THR A 363 -6.71 -19.22 23.63
CA THR A 363 -6.87 -20.12 24.78
C THR A 363 -6.64 -19.34 26.06
N LEU A 364 -7.61 -19.37 26.95
CA LEU A 364 -7.54 -18.77 28.27
C LEU A 364 -7.36 -19.87 29.31
N GLN A 365 -6.36 -19.72 30.17
CA GLN A 365 -6.00 -20.68 31.20
C GLN A 365 -5.84 -19.99 32.54
N GLU A 366 -6.41 -20.56 33.61
CA GLU A 366 -6.12 -20.16 34.98
C GLU A 366 -4.84 -20.82 35.47
N VAL A 367 -3.91 -20.02 35.99
CA VAL A 367 -2.58 -20.51 36.38
C VAL A 367 -2.65 -21.46 37.59
N ALA A 368 -3.55 -21.19 38.55
CA ALA A 368 -3.66 -21.96 39.79
C ALA A 368 -4.13 -23.41 39.53
N GLU A 369 -5.04 -23.63 38.61
CA GLU A 369 -5.58 -24.96 38.30
C GLU A 369 -4.88 -25.64 37.11
N GLY A 370 -4.10 -24.93 36.32
CA GLY A 370 -3.45 -25.45 35.11
C GLY A 370 -4.42 -25.92 34.02
N LYS A 371 -5.72 -25.72 34.23
CA LYS A 371 -6.78 -26.17 33.36
C LYS A 371 -7.15 -25.11 32.33
N VAL A 372 -7.30 -25.52 31.09
CA VAL A 372 -7.84 -24.63 30.04
C VAL A 372 -9.29 -24.31 30.35
N THR A 373 -9.56 -23.06 30.67
CA THR A 373 -10.89 -22.59 31.04
C THR A 373 -11.76 -22.30 29.82
N LEU A 374 -11.13 -21.76 28.75
CA LEU A 374 -11.84 -21.39 27.52
C LEU A 374 -10.93 -21.49 26.31
N GLN A 375 -11.47 -22.01 25.23
CA GLN A 375 -10.85 -21.99 23.91
C GLN A 375 -11.82 -21.39 22.89
N ASN A 376 -11.35 -20.42 22.11
CA ASN A 376 -12.16 -19.78 21.07
C ASN A 376 -11.38 -19.67 19.76
N ILE A 377 -12.11 -19.60 18.64
CA ILE A 377 -11.58 -19.41 17.29
C ILE A 377 -12.19 -18.15 16.72
N THR A 378 -11.35 -17.21 16.30
CA THR A 378 -11.78 -15.95 15.72
C THR A 378 -11.04 -15.65 14.41
N ARG A 379 -11.64 -14.86 13.53
CA ARG A 379 -11.01 -14.31 12.32
C ARG A 379 -10.52 -12.88 12.50
N HIS A 380 -10.91 -12.24 13.59
CA HIS A 380 -10.51 -10.89 13.93
C HIS A 380 -9.16 -10.89 14.67
N THR A 381 -8.45 -9.79 14.62
CA THR A 381 -7.19 -9.56 15.33
C THR A 381 -7.39 -9.06 16.77
N SER A 382 -8.59 -9.22 17.28
CA SER A 382 -8.97 -8.85 18.65
C SER A 382 -9.97 -9.83 19.20
N TRP A 383 -9.99 -9.97 20.54
CA TRP A 383 -10.94 -10.80 21.27
C TRP A 383 -11.16 -10.24 22.65
N THR A 384 -12.40 -10.23 23.13
CA THR A 384 -12.77 -9.66 24.41
C THR A 384 -13.51 -10.69 25.25
N TRP A 385 -13.17 -10.79 26.53
CA TRP A 385 -13.81 -11.68 27.45
C TRP A 385 -13.87 -11.12 28.87
N VAL A 386 -14.84 -11.55 29.65
CA VAL A 386 -15.01 -11.16 31.05
C VAL A 386 -14.50 -12.27 31.95
N ILE A 387 -13.59 -11.95 32.84
CA ILE A 387 -13.00 -12.88 33.82
C ILE A 387 -13.20 -12.38 35.24
N PRO A 388 -13.15 -13.28 36.24
CA PRO A 388 -13.05 -12.88 37.62
C PRO A 388 -11.81 -11.99 37.88
N ARG A 389 -11.92 -11.04 38.78
CA ARG A 389 -10.79 -10.20 39.16
C ARG A 389 -9.77 -10.96 40.01
N SER A 390 -10.25 -11.93 40.81
CA SER A 390 -9.42 -12.88 41.56
C SER A 390 -8.89 -13.98 40.64
N GLY A 391 -7.61 -14.29 40.71
CA GLY A 391 -6.94 -15.35 39.93
C GLY A 391 -5.89 -14.80 38.98
N ASN A 392 -4.90 -15.61 38.66
CA ASN A 392 -3.85 -15.35 37.70
C ASN A 392 -4.23 -16.02 36.38
N TRP A 393 -4.30 -15.25 35.33
CA TRP A 393 -4.74 -15.73 34.05
C TRP A 393 -3.61 -15.65 33.01
N THR A 394 -3.47 -16.71 32.22
CA THR A 394 -2.58 -16.73 31.05
C THR A 394 -3.41 -16.93 29.78
N VAL A 395 -3.11 -16.12 28.78
CA VAL A 395 -3.71 -16.25 27.46
C VAL A 395 -2.67 -16.70 26.46
N ALA A 396 -3.05 -17.66 25.60
CA ALA A 396 -2.23 -18.10 24.48
C ALA A 396 -2.98 -17.82 23.17
N VAL A 397 -2.31 -17.19 22.20
CA VAL A 397 -2.88 -16.89 20.88
C VAL A 397 -1.99 -17.49 19.80
N SER A 398 -2.57 -18.22 18.86
CA SER A 398 -1.88 -18.75 17.68
C SER A 398 -2.64 -18.42 16.40
N ALA A 399 -1.91 -18.28 15.30
CA ALA A 399 -2.47 -18.09 13.97
C ALA A 399 -2.46 -19.42 13.20
N ALA A 400 -3.53 -19.74 12.48
CA ALA A 400 -3.64 -20.96 11.71
C ALA A 400 -3.90 -20.69 10.22
N ASN A 401 -3.20 -21.41 9.37
CA ASN A 401 -3.45 -21.50 7.93
C ASN A 401 -3.94 -22.91 7.56
N SER A 402 -3.95 -23.27 6.27
CA SER A 402 -4.40 -24.59 5.81
C SER A 402 -3.47 -25.74 6.21
N LYS A 403 -2.25 -25.45 6.66
CA LYS A 403 -1.21 -26.45 6.98
C LYS A 403 -1.06 -26.70 8.47
N GLY A 404 -1.41 -25.75 9.30
CA GLY A 404 -1.27 -25.87 10.73
C GLY A 404 -1.34 -24.55 11.45
N SER A 405 -0.92 -24.55 12.72
CA SER A 405 -0.95 -23.39 13.60
C SER A 405 0.47 -22.96 13.95
N SER A 406 0.66 -21.66 14.12
CA SER A 406 1.90 -21.07 14.63
C SER A 406 2.17 -21.50 16.09
N LEU A 407 3.38 -21.27 16.54
CA LEU A 407 3.67 -21.34 17.97
C LEU A 407 2.76 -20.36 18.73
N PRO A 408 2.14 -20.79 19.86
CA PRO A 408 1.29 -19.93 20.63
C PRO A 408 2.09 -18.82 21.34
N SER A 409 1.69 -17.59 21.16
CA SER A 409 2.17 -16.45 21.94
C SER A 409 1.43 -16.45 23.28
N ARG A 410 2.16 -16.55 24.39
CA ARG A 410 1.60 -16.57 25.74
C ARG A 410 1.82 -15.23 26.41
N ILE A 411 0.79 -14.71 27.06
CA ILE A 411 0.85 -13.49 27.85
C ILE A 411 0.11 -13.69 29.19
N ASN A 412 0.74 -13.28 30.28
CA ASN A 412 0.14 -13.30 31.60
C ASN A 412 -0.65 -12.01 31.84
N ILE A 413 -1.86 -12.15 32.33
CA ILE A 413 -2.75 -11.02 32.61
C ILE A 413 -2.45 -10.52 34.01
N THR A 414 -1.62 -9.50 34.11
CA THR A 414 -1.22 -8.88 35.38
C THR A 414 -1.70 -7.43 35.44
N ASP A 415 -1.59 -6.81 36.58
CA ASP A 415 -1.91 -5.40 36.77
C ASP A 415 -0.65 -4.57 36.54
N LEU A 416 -0.44 -4.19 35.29
CA LEU A 416 0.79 -3.51 34.88
C LEU A 416 0.90 -2.07 35.40
N CYS A 417 -0.23 -1.39 35.64
CA CYS A 417 -0.28 0.02 36.06
C CYS A 417 -0.62 0.20 37.55
N GLY A 418 -0.64 -0.86 38.34
CA GLY A 418 -0.68 -0.75 39.80
C GLY A 418 0.59 -0.08 40.35
N ALA A 419 0.56 0.40 41.60
CA ALA A 419 1.67 1.11 42.25
C ALA A 419 2.95 0.23 42.34
N GLY A 420 3.63 0.02 41.22
CA GLY A 420 4.81 -0.84 41.08
C GLY A 420 6.10 -0.05 41.01
N SER A 421 7.14 -0.59 41.62
CA SER A 421 8.51 -0.09 41.61
C SER A 421 9.15 -0.07 40.21
N LEU A 422 8.50 -0.67 39.20
CA LEU A 422 9.00 -0.80 37.81
C LEU A 422 8.47 0.27 36.85
N ALA A 423 7.69 1.26 37.31
CA ALA A 423 7.19 2.31 36.43
C ALA A 423 8.33 3.14 35.81
N PRO A 424 8.38 3.32 34.49
CA PRO A 424 9.31 4.24 33.83
C PRO A 424 9.16 5.65 34.36
N ARG A 425 10.26 6.40 34.42
CA ARG A 425 10.27 7.77 34.95
C ARG A 425 10.40 8.78 33.81
N GLN A 426 10.03 10.04 34.07
CA GLN A 426 10.24 11.15 33.15
C GLN A 426 9.78 10.83 31.72
N VAL A 427 8.56 10.30 31.61
CA VAL A 427 7.99 10.02 30.28
C VAL A 427 7.63 11.35 29.64
N SER A 428 8.09 11.57 28.41
CA SER A 428 7.70 12.71 27.58
C SER A 428 7.22 12.23 26.22
N ALA A 429 6.38 13.04 25.59
CA ALA A 429 5.86 12.80 24.24
C ALA A 429 5.97 14.09 23.45
N ASP A 430 6.88 14.14 22.52
CA ASP A 430 7.18 15.30 21.71
C ASP A 430 6.81 15.06 20.24
N SER A 431 6.47 16.12 19.52
CA SER A 431 6.16 16.00 18.09
C SER A 431 7.37 15.50 17.29
N GLY A 432 7.23 14.39 16.59
CA GLY A 432 8.24 13.87 15.65
C GLY A 432 8.00 14.28 14.20
N GLY A 433 6.87 14.96 13.93
CA GLY A 433 6.44 15.35 12.59
C GLY A 433 4.94 15.53 12.52
N VAL A 434 4.38 15.49 11.30
CA VAL A 434 2.92 15.68 11.10
C VAL A 434 2.14 14.49 11.66
N ASP A 435 2.64 13.28 11.42
CA ASP A 435 1.96 12.02 11.68
C ASP A 435 2.81 11.13 12.60
N SER A 436 3.63 11.72 13.49
CA SER A 436 4.47 10.94 14.40
C SER A 436 4.71 11.68 15.72
N LEU A 437 4.92 10.89 16.78
CA LEU A 437 5.32 11.33 18.10
C LEU A 437 6.62 10.63 18.50
N VAL A 438 7.49 11.35 19.16
CA VAL A 438 8.69 10.79 19.80
C VAL A 438 8.42 10.68 21.30
N VAL A 439 8.32 9.45 21.77
CA VAL A 439 8.12 9.16 23.19
C VAL A 439 9.47 8.82 23.80
N THR A 440 9.85 9.48 24.88
CA THR A 440 11.09 9.21 25.61
C THR A 440 10.80 8.93 27.08
N TRP A 441 11.64 8.13 27.73
CA TRP A 441 11.49 7.79 29.14
C TRP A 441 12.83 7.52 29.81
N ALA A 442 12.87 7.58 31.11
CA ALA A 442 13.97 7.13 31.90
C ALA A 442 13.67 5.76 32.55
N PRO A 443 14.66 4.91 32.76
CA PRO A 443 14.45 3.62 33.42
C PRO A 443 13.80 3.77 34.81
N PRO A 444 13.13 2.73 35.30
CA PRO A 444 12.60 2.69 36.66
C PRO A 444 13.70 3.01 37.68
N GLY A 445 13.33 3.58 38.82
CA GLY A 445 14.28 3.84 39.91
C GLY A 445 14.92 2.53 40.44
N LYS A 446 15.66 2.53 41.48
CA LYS A 446 16.40 1.41 42.05
C LYS A 446 15.63 0.08 42.07
N ALA A 447 15.38 -0.49 40.94
CA ALA A 447 14.73 -1.78 40.79
C ALA A 447 15.79 -2.87 40.87
N ALA A 448 15.58 -3.79 41.77
CA ALA A 448 16.41 -4.98 41.90
C ALA A 448 16.29 -5.92 40.67
N CYS A 449 15.33 -5.71 39.80
CA CYS A 449 15.08 -6.51 38.62
C CYS A 449 15.45 -5.72 37.36
N ALA A 450 16.22 -6.33 36.46
CA ALA A 450 16.51 -5.77 35.15
C ALA A 450 15.22 -5.78 34.32
N VAL A 451 14.92 -4.64 33.68
CA VAL A 451 13.82 -4.57 32.69
C VAL A 451 14.15 -5.51 31.53
N GLY A 452 13.23 -6.35 31.12
CA GLY A 452 13.36 -7.25 29.99
C GLY A 452 12.99 -6.60 28.68
N GLU A 453 11.91 -5.81 28.67
CA GLU A 453 11.47 -5.04 27.51
C GLU A 453 10.59 -3.86 27.93
N TYR A 454 10.44 -2.90 27.01
CA TYR A 454 9.45 -1.84 27.12
C TYR A 454 8.34 -2.03 26.09
N VAL A 455 7.10 -1.70 26.47
CA VAL A 455 5.98 -1.63 25.56
C VAL A 455 5.40 -0.22 25.64
N VAL A 456 5.38 0.45 24.49
CA VAL A 456 4.71 1.75 24.35
C VAL A 456 3.34 1.48 23.75
N GLU A 457 2.30 1.83 24.44
CA GLU A 457 0.91 1.69 24.06
C GLU A 457 0.31 3.08 23.86
N TRP A 458 -0.51 3.28 22.84
CA TRP A 458 -1.21 4.54 22.62
C TRP A 458 -2.59 4.32 22.06
N ARG A 459 -3.46 5.25 22.40
CA ARG A 459 -4.83 5.30 21.90
C ARG A 459 -5.29 6.75 21.76
N GLU A 460 -6.21 6.99 20.85
CA GLU A 460 -6.86 8.27 20.67
C GLU A 460 -7.72 8.59 21.92
N LEU A 461 -7.54 9.77 22.49
CA LEU A 461 -8.32 10.20 23.64
C LEU A 461 -9.69 10.71 23.16
N HIS A 462 -10.75 10.00 23.50
CA HIS A 462 -12.12 10.39 23.16
C HIS A 462 -12.84 10.88 24.39
N PRO A 463 -13.20 12.15 24.46
CA PRO A 463 -14.15 12.64 25.47
C PRO A 463 -15.56 12.09 25.16
N GLY A 464 -16.14 11.39 26.13
CA GLY A 464 -17.50 10.85 26.05
C GLY A 464 -17.56 9.35 25.77
N GLY A 465 -18.37 8.62 26.54
CA GLY A 465 -18.45 7.15 26.65
C GLY A 465 -18.87 6.36 25.42
N GLY A 466 -18.29 6.63 24.25
CA GLY A 466 -18.45 5.83 23.04
C GLY A 466 -17.57 4.58 23.01
N ALA A 467 -17.66 3.78 21.95
CA ALA A 467 -16.81 2.61 21.76
C ALA A 467 -15.33 3.01 21.87
N GLN A 468 -14.57 2.29 22.69
CA GLN A 468 -13.14 2.57 22.87
C GLN A 468 -12.40 2.45 21.53
N PRO A 469 -11.54 3.43 21.21
CA PRO A 469 -10.75 3.36 20.00
C PRO A 469 -9.77 2.19 20.03
N PRO A 470 -9.35 1.69 18.86
CA PRO A 470 -8.36 0.62 18.78
C PRO A 470 -7.05 1.06 19.43
N VAL A 471 -6.44 0.13 20.16
CA VAL A 471 -5.15 0.33 20.80
C VAL A 471 -4.04 -0.04 19.83
N SER A 472 -3.02 0.80 19.73
CA SER A 472 -1.77 0.52 19.04
C SER A 472 -0.64 0.35 20.06
N TRP A 473 0.34 -0.50 19.78
CA TRP A 473 1.49 -0.70 20.66
C TRP A 473 2.77 -1.02 19.89
N LEU A 474 3.89 -0.79 20.55
CA LEU A 474 5.22 -1.04 20.02
C LEU A 474 6.15 -1.58 21.11
N ARG A 475 6.82 -2.71 20.84
CA ARG A 475 7.80 -3.28 21.75
C ARG A 475 9.19 -2.71 21.51
N ARG A 476 9.94 -2.49 22.60
CA ARG A 476 11.30 -1.95 22.58
C ARG A 476 12.21 -2.78 23.48
N ALA A 477 13.43 -2.99 23.01
CA ALA A 477 14.47 -3.64 23.82
C ALA A 477 14.81 -2.80 25.07
N PRO A 478 15.30 -3.42 26.16
CA PRO A 478 15.52 -2.76 27.44
C PRO A 478 16.53 -1.59 27.41
N TYR A 479 17.41 -1.56 26.41
CA TYR A 479 18.37 -0.46 26.22
C TYR A 479 17.82 0.72 25.42
N ASN A 480 16.66 0.57 24.80
CA ASN A 480 15.99 1.63 24.05
C ASN A 480 15.09 2.44 24.99
N LEU A 481 15.45 3.68 25.21
CA LEU A 481 14.71 4.62 26.07
C LEU A 481 13.88 5.62 25.26
N SER A 482 13.66 5.32 23.99
CA SER A 482 12.82 6.14 23.10
C SER A 482 12.11 5.29 22.06
N ALA A 483 10.99 5.80 21.60
CA ALA A 483 10.21 5.21 20.51
C ALA A 483 9.59 6.30 19.64
N VAL A 484 9.67 6.13 18.33
CA VAL A 484 8.86 6.92 17.39
C VAL A 484 7.60 6.12 17.09
N ILE A 485 6.46 6.70 17.39
CA ILE A 485 5.14 6.14 17.10
C ILE A 485 4.52 6.92 15.93
N SER A 486 4.08 6.21 14.91
CA SER A 486 3.48 6.79 13.70
C SER A 486 2.24 6.03 13.23
N GLU A 487 1.99 4.84 13.79
CA GLU A 487 0.83 4.05 13.44
C GLU A 487 -0.43 4.68 14.00
N ASN A 488 -1.39 5.01 13.14
CA ASN A 488 -2.66 5.66 13.49
C ASN A 488 -2.54 7.04 14.16
N ILE A 489 -1.42 7.73 14.01
CA ILE A 489 -1.24 9.10 14.51
C ILE A 489 -1.80 10.09 13.49
N LYS A 490 -2.71 10.95 13.96
CA LYS A 490 -3.35 12.01 13.17
C LYS A 490 -2.96 13.37 13.74
N PRO A 491 -2.80 14.40 12.92
CA PRO A 491 -2.58 15.76 13.40
C PRO A 491 -3.81 16.30 14.14
N PHE A 492 -3.59 17.12 15.16
CA PHE A 492 -4.62 17.78 15.96
C PHE A 492 -5.48 16.85 16.83
N VAL A 493 -4.99 15.63 17.07
CA VAL A 493 -5.65 14.64 17.93
C VAL A 493 -4.77 14.38 19.14
N CYS A 494 -5.37 14.37 20.32
CA CYS A 494 -4.70 14.02 21.56
C CYS A 494 -4.68 12.50 21.75
N TYR A 495 -3.51 11.97 22.11
CA TYR A 495 -3.28 10.55 22.38
C TYR A 495 -2.95 10.36 23.86
N GLU A 496 -3.53 9.34 24.46
CA GLU A 496 -3.09 8.80 25.73
C GLU A 496 -2.04 7.74 25.46
N ILE A 497 -0.86 7.92 26.03
CA ILE A 497 0.31 7.10 25.80
C ILE A 497 0.76 6.48 27.10
N HIS A 498 0.89 5.16 27.15
CA HIS A 498 1.40 4.41 28.29
C HIS A 498 2.74 3.78 27.94
N VAL A 499 3.72 3.96 28.79
CA VAL A 499 5.01 3.26 28.67
C VAL A 499 5.08 2.23 29.79
N HIS A 500 5.09 0.97 29.38
CA HIS A 500 5.19 -0.18 30.28
C HIS A 500 6.63 -0.70 30.32
N ALA A 501 7.18 -0.92 31.48
CA ALA A 501 8.41 -1.68 31.68
C ALA A 501 8.04 -3.08 32.20
N LEU A 502 8.52 -4.12 31.52
CA LEU A 502 8.21 -5.51 31.83
C LEU A 502 9.47 -6.25 32.29
N SER A 503 9.35 -7.06 33.32
CA SER A 503 10.39 -7.93 33.84
C SER A 503 9.79 -9.27 34.29
N GLY A 504 9.83 -10.28 33.43
CA GLY A 504 9.11 -11.54 33.65
C GLY A 504 7.61 -11.30 33.83
N ASP A 505 7.04 -11.71 34.95
CA ASP A 505 5.62 -11.56 35.27
C ASP A 505 5.27 -10.22 35.98
N GLN A 506 6.27 -9.39 36.21
CA GLN A 506 6.10 -8.09 36.86
C GLN A 506 6.19 -6.98 35.84
N GLY A 507 5.48 -5.90 36.09
CA GLY A 507 5.51 -4.71 35.25
C GLY A 507 5.20 -3.44 36.03
N GLY A 508 5.46 -2.32 35.40
CA GLY A 508 5.05 -1.01 35.85
C GLY A 508 4.80 -0.11 34.65
N CYS A 509 3.88 0.85 34.78
CA CYS A 509 3.64 1.78 33.69
C CYS A 509 3.60 3.23 34.16
N SER A 510 3.84 4.12 33.23
CA SER A 510 3.62 5.55 33.36
C SER A 510 2.87 6.05 32.13
N SER A 511 1.95 6.97 32.34
CA SER A 511 1.11 7.54 31.27
C SER A 511 1.42 9.00 31.03
N ILE A 512 1.28 9.43 29.79
CA ILE A 512 1.37 10.83 29.37
C ILE A 512 0.38 11.06 28.22
N GLN A 513 0.00 12.33 28.05
CA GLN A 513 -0.75 12.76 26.86
C GLN A 513 0.18 13.48 25.88
N GLY A 514 -0.06 13.31 24.59
CA GLY A 514 0.70 13.97 23.55
C GLY A 514 -0.05 14.06 22.23
N ASP A 515 0.32 15.04 21.43
CA ASP A 515 -0.19 15.25 20.09
C ASP A 515 0.95 15.53 19.10
N SER A 516 0.77 15.14 17.82
CA SER A 516 1.77 15.38 16.79
C SER A 516 1.76 16.82 16.29
N LYS A 517 0.62 17.48 16.33
CA LYS A 517 0.40 18.92 16.06
C LYS A 517 -0.75 19.41 16.91
N HIS A 518 -0.63 20.66 17.32
CA HIS A 518 -1.66 21.34 18.09
C HIS A 518 -1.95 22.75 17.52
N LYS A 519 -3.16 23.20 17.78
CA LYS A 519 -3.64 24.56 17.57
C LYS A 519 -4.47 24.96 18.78
N ALA A 520 -4.78 26.24 18.91
CA ALA A 520 -5.81 26.66 19.87
C ALA A 520 -7.13 25.98 19.55
N PRO A 521 -7.91 25.52 20.57
CA PRO A 521 -9.20 24.89 20.35
C PRO A 521 -10.14 25.81 19.58
N LEU A 522 -11.04 25.23 18.77
CA LEU A 522 -11.97 25.99 17.94
C LEU A 522 -13.12 26.60 18.72
N SER A 523 -13.50 25.97 19.85
CA SER A 523 -14.59 26.40 20.72
C SER A 523 -14.16 26.36 22.19
N GLY A 524 -14.79 27.14 23.04
CA GLY A 524 -14.62 27.08 24.49
C GLY A 524 -15.57 26.08 25.16
N PRO A 525 -15.25 25.63 26.40
CA PRO A 525 -16.11 24.74 27.18
C PRO A 525 -17.48 25.36 27.44
N HIS A 526 -18.53 24.54 27.41
CA HIS A 526 -19.87 24.98 27.64
C HIS A 526 -20.30 24.74 29.10
N ILE A 527 -20.52 25.80 29.88
CA ILE A 527 -21.04 25.70 31.26
C ILE A 527 -22.48 25.22 31.21
N ASN A 528 -22.73 24.01 31.70
CA ASN A 528 -24.04 23.35 31.68
C ASN A 528 -24.84 23.62 32.98
N ALA A 529 -24.19 23.64 34.13
CA ALA A 529 -24.84 23.89 35.38
C ALA A 529 -23.97 24.71 36.34
N ILE A 530 -24.65 25.50 37.12
CA ILE A 530 -24.10 26.28 38.27
C ILE A 530 -24.96 25.99 39.45
N SER A 531 -24.40 25.49 40.55
CA SER A 531 -25.13 25.18 41.78
C SER A 531 -24.41 25.78 42.98
N GLU A 532 -25.18 26.17 43.98
CA GLU A 532 -24.65 26.65 45.28
C GLU A 532 -24.52 25.48 46.23
N GLU A 533 -23.30 25.24 46.72
CA GLU A 533 -23.02 24.18 47.68
C GLU A 533 -22.20 24.73 48.88
N LYS A 534 -22.80 24.70 50.07
CA LYS A 534 -22.16 25.12 51.34
C LYS A 534 -21.50 26.50 51.36
N GLY A 535 -21.95 27.43 50.50
CA GLY A 535 -21.40 28.80 50.40
C GLY A 535 -20.29 28.96 49.34
N SER A 536 -19.99 27.94 48.59
CA SER A 536 -19.22 27.95 47.35
C SER A 536 -20.14 27.75 46.14
N VAL A 537 -19.67 28.11 44.96
CA VAL A 537 -20.39 27.91 43.72
C VAL A 537 -19.71 26.77 42.93
N LEU A 538 -20.41 25.68 42.74
CA LEU A 538 -19.94 24.57 41.93
C LEU A 538 -20.34 24.82 40.46
N ILE A 539 -19.37 24.92 39.61
CA ILE A 539 -19.55 25.05 38.16
C ILE A 539 -19.32 23.69 37.53
N SER A 540 -20.21 23.27 36.67
CA SER A 540 -20.00 22.08 35.82
C SER A 540 -20.12 22.45 34.34
N TRP A 541 -19.34 21.77 33.50
CA TRP A 541 -19.23 22.05 32.08
C TRP A 541 -19.18 20.78 31.25
N ASP A 542 -19.51 20.91 29.97
CA ASP A 542 -19.35 19.87 28.96
C ASP A 542 -17.97 19.96 28.35
N GLU A 543 -17.36 18.80 28.05
CA GLU A 543 -16.10 18.75 27.33
C GLU A 543 -16.27 19.26 25.90
N ILE A 544 -15.18 19.89 25.38
CA ILE A 544 -15.13 20.31 23.99
C ILE A 544 -15.12 19.05 23.11
N PRO A 545 -15.94 18.99 22.04
CA PRO A 545 -15.93 17.86 21.11
C PRO A 545 -14.51 17.58 20.58
N ALA A 546 -14.11 16.30 20.47
CA ALA A 546 -12.77 15.90 20.08
C ALA A 546 -12.27 16.56 18.78
N ARG A 547 -13.15 16.82 17.83
CA ARG A 547 -12.82 17.50 16.56
C ARG A 547 -12.46 18.97 16.71
N GLU A 548 -12.86 19.60 17.82
CA GLU A 548 -12.70 21.03 18.08
C GLU A 548 -11.58 21.30 19.09
N GLN A 549 -11.08 20.26 19.77
CA GLN A 549 -10.01 20.37 20.76
C GLN A 549 -8.65 20.76 20.12
N MET A 550 -8.41 20.36 18.88
CA MET A 550 -7.22 20.70 18.09
C MET A 550 -5.87 20.34 18.72
N GLY A 551 -5.83 19.30 19.54
CA GLY A 551 -4.68 18.79 20.26
C GLY A 551 -5.02 18.50 21.71
N CYS A 552 -4.01 18.27 22.55
CA CYS A 552 -4.19 17.99 23.97
C CYS A 552 -4.54 19.26 24.74
N ILE A 553 -5.66 19.24 25.46
CA ILE A 553 -6.01 20.32 26.39
C ILE A 553 -5.15 20.16 27.65
N LEU A 554 -4.46 21.21 28.04
CA LEU A 554 -3.59 21.24 29.22
C LEU A 554 -4.37 21.71 30.47
N HIS A 555 -5.13 22.78 30.33
CA HIS A 555 -5.87 23.42 31.40
C HIS A 555 -7.18 23.96 30.89
N TYR A 556 -8.16 23.99 31.77
CA TYR A 556 -9.34 24.86 31.66
C TYR A 556 -9.11 26.13 32.47
N ARG A 557 -9.60 27.25 31.97
CA ARG A 557 -9.58 28.53 32.60
C ARG A 557 -11.00 28.98 32.87
N ILE A 558 -11.35 29.22 34.14
CA ILE A 558 -12.60 29.79 34.53
C ILE A 558 -12.38 31.26 34.82
N TYR A 559 -13.15 32.10 34.17
CA TYR A 559 -13.14 33.53 34.35
C TYR A 559 -14.46 33.97 34.99
N TRP A 560 -14.40 34.93 35.94
CA TRP A 560 -15.57 35.56 36.47
C TRP A 560 -15.30 37.03 36.79
N LYS A 561 -16.31 37.85 36.61
CA LYS A 561 -16.32 39.27 36.94
C LYS A 561 -17.66 39.71 37.49
N GLU A 562 -17.69 40.74 38.31
CA GLU A 562 -18.94 41.40 38.72
C GLU A 562 -19.57 42.10 37.51
N ARG A 563 -20.87 41.91 37.34
CA ARG A 563 -21.60 42.39 36.13
C ARG A 563 -21.46 43.91 35.90
N ASP A 564 -21.56 44.68 36.97
CA ASP A 564 -21.59 46.14 36.90
C ASP A 564 -20.25 46.79 37.22
N SER A 565 -19.18 46.01 37.26
CA SER A 565 -17.83 46.46 37.59
C SER A 565 -16.91 46.47 36.35
N ASN A 566 -16.15 47.57 36.19
CA ASN A 566 -15.08 47.62 35.18
C ASN A 566 -13.79 46.92 35.65
N SER A 567 -13.86 46.09 36.68
CA SER A 567 -12.72 45.36 37.21
C SER A 567 -12.24 44.30 36.18
N GLN A 568 -10.95 43.98 36.25
CA GLN A 568 -10.37 42.85 35.51
C GLN A 568 -11.04 41.55 35.98
N PRO A 569 -11.36 40.61 35.08
CA PRO A 569 -11.90 39.30 35.45
C PRO A 569 -10.91 38.55 36.32
N GLN A 570 -11.41 37.85 37.31
CA GLN A 570 -10.62 36.90 38.09
C GLN A 570 -10.50 35.61 37.32
N LEU A 571 -9.39 34.89 37.50
CA LEU A 571 -9.04 33.67 36.79
C LEU A 571 -8.72 32.53 37.74
N CYS A 572 -9.24 31.34 37.46
CA CYS A 572 -8.82 30.08 38.05
C CYS A 572 -8.39 29.12 36.93
N GLU A 573 -7.20 28.51 37.05
CA GLU A 573 -6.70 27.49 36.14
C GLU A 573 -6.92 26.10 36.77
N ILE A 574 -7.47 25.18 35.99
CA ILE A 574 -7.77 23.81 36.40
C ILE A 574 -7.06 22.86 35.44
N PRO A 575 -6.18 21.95 35.92
CA PRO A 575 -5.59 20.93 35.11
C PRO A 575 -6.66 20.02 34.49
N TYR A 576 -6.46 19.61 33.20
CA TYR A 576 -7.41 18.77 32.46
C TYR A 576 -7.72 17.42 33.13
N ARG A 577 -6.90 16.94 34.06
CA ARG A 577 -7.00 15.59 34.66
C ARG A 577 -7.97 15.43 35.81
N ASP A 578 -8.51 16.50 36.33
CA ASP A 578 -9.35 16.41 37.52
C ASP A 578 -10.80 16.12 37.15
N PHE A 579 -11.23 14.89 37.40
CA PHE A 579 -12.62 14.47 37.35
C PHE A 579 -13.37 14.87 38.64
N PRO A 580 -14.62 15.18 38.56
CA PRO A 580 -15.53 15.38 37.43
C PRO A 580 -15.34 16.77 36.79
N ASN A 581 -15.92 17.00 35.57
CA ASN A 581 -15.94 18.30 34.88
C ASN A 581 -16.74 19.33 35.69
N SER A 582 -16.30 19.56 36.91
CA SER A 582 -16.88 20.47 37.90
C SER A 582 -15.81 20.99 38.82
N HIS A 583 -15.93 22.26 39.17
CA HIS A 583 -14.99 22.92 40.08
C HIS A 583 -15.72 23.89 40.99
N PRO A 584 -15.45 23.88 42.33
CA PRO A 584 -15.99 24.86 43.22
C PRO A 584 -15.22 26.19 43.13
N ILE A 585 -15.94 27.29 43.08
CA ILE A 585 -15.37 28.63 43.20
C ILE A 585 -15.75 29.17 44.60
N ASP A 586 -14.74 29.38 45.40
CA ASP A 586 -14.86 30.01 46.71
C ASP A 586 -14.66 31.52 46.60
N SER A 587 -14.96 32.28 47.61
CA SER A 587 -14.70 33.73 47.71
C SER A 587 -15.61 34.66 46.90
N LEU A 588 -16.77 34.19 46.47
CA LEU A 588 -17.78 35.04 45.82
C LEU A 588 -18.56 35.79 46.90
N ARG A 589 -18.89 37.07 46.65
CA ARG A 589 -19.69 37.87 47.59
C ARG A 589 -21.19 37.56 47.38
N PRO A 590 -21.91 37.32 48.49
CA PRO A 590 -23.35 37.14 48.39
C PRO A 590 -24.08 38.40 47.93
N ARG A 591 -25.14 38.24 47.16
CA ARG A 591 -25.98 39.31 46.56
C ARG A 591 -25.28 40.15 45.47
N VAL A 592 -24.18 39.67 44.92
CA VAL A 592 -23.50 40.23 43.74
C VAL A 592 -23.75 39.33 42.56
N THR A 593 -24.14 39.92 41.43
CA THR A 593 -24.28 39.17 40.19
C THR A 593 -22.93 39.08 39.47
N TYR A 594 -22.47 37.87 39.22
CA TYR A 594 -21.24 37.55 38.49
C TYR A 594 -21.57 37.03 37.11
N VAL A 595 -20.73 37.37 36.15
CA VAL A 595 -20.69 36.79 34.81
C VAL A 595 -19.52 35.84 34.76
N LEU A 596 -19.77 34.57 34.39
CA LEU A 596 -18.80 33.50 34.32
C LEU A 596 -18.67 32.99 32.87
N TRP A 597 -17.50 32.68 32.45
CA TRP A 597 -17.20 31.99 31.18
C TRP A 597 -15.96 31.14 31.33
N MET A 598 -15.77 30.24 30.41
CA MET A 598 -14.62 29.34 30.41
C MET A 598 -13.89 29.32 29.08
N THR A 599 -12.60 29.03 29.12
CA THR A 599 -11.75 28.74 27.98
C THR A 599 -10.93 27.48 28.22
N ALA A 600 -10.40 26.88 27.16
CA ALA A 600 -9.49 25.75 27.22
C ALA A 600 -8.14 26.14 26.62
N LEU A 601 -7.06 25.64 27.20
CA LEU A 601 -5.70 25.94 26.80
C LEU A 601 -5.01 24.70 26.25
N THR A 602 -4.52 24.78 25.02
CA THR A 602 -3.53 23.84 24.44
C THR A 602 -2.13 24.46 24.42
N ALA A 603 -1.13 23.70 24.03
CA ALA A 603 0.24 24.23 23.87
C ALA A 603 0.35 25.37 22.81
N ALA A 604 -0.61 25.44 21.87
CA ALA A 604 -0.63 26.48 20.84
C ALA A 604 -1.37 27.76 21.26
N GLY A 605 -2.16 27.71 22.32
CA GLY A 605 -2.91 28.87 22.81
C GLY A 605 -4.27 28.57 23.37
N GLU A 606 -4.99 29.61 23.67
CA GLU A 606 -6.28 29.59 24.34
C GLU A 606 -7.44 29.57 23.34
N SER A 607 -8.51 28.86 23.66
CA SER A 607 -9.74 28.82 22.86
C SER A 607 -10.50 30.15 22.90
N PRO A 608 -11.43 30.38 21.97
CA PRO A 608 -12.49 31.36 22.19
C PRO A 608 -13.20 31.10 23.50
N GLN A 609 -13.83 32.16 24.08
CA GLN A 609 -14.64 31.96 25.26
C GLN A 609 -15.86 31.08 24.96
N GLY A 610 -16.23 30.24 25.93
CA GLY A 610 -17.44 29.45 25.86
C GLY A 610 -18.69 30.32 26.13
N ASN A 611 -19.78 29.70 26.52
CA ASN A 611 -20.99 30.42 26.87
C ASN A 611 -20.81 31.24 28.17
N GLU A 612 -21.38 32.44 28.17
CA GLU A 612 -21.47 33.27 29.38
C GLU A 612 -22.68 32.82 30.25
N ARG A 613 -22.46 32.73 31.54
CA ARG A 613 -23.51 32.44 32.51
C ARG A 613 -23.49 33.49 33.62
N GLU A 614 -24.66 33.96 33.95
CA GLU A 614 -24.89 34.87 35.10
C GLU A 614 -25.25 34.04 36.33
N PHE A 615 -24.66 34.42 37.46
CA PHE A 615 -24.93 33.78 38.75
C PHE A 615 -24.93 34.81 39.89
N CYS A 616 -25.82 34.64 40.83
CA CYS A 616 -25.88 35.44 42.04
C CYS A 616 -25.99 34.53 43.25
N LEU A 617 -24.98 34.60 44.14
CA LEU A 617 -24.98 33.82 45.37
C LEU A 617 -26.07 34.37 46.32
N GLN A 618 -27.01 33.52 46.70
CA GLN A 618 -28.04 33.89 47.67
C GLN A 618 -27.43 34.00 49.04
N GLY A 619 -27.47 35.21 49.63
CA GLY A 619 -26.99 35.35 50.99
C GLY A 619 -27.88 34.53 51.96
N LYS A 620 -27.25 33.85 52.90
CA LYS A 620 -27.99 33.13 53.98
C LYS A 620 -29.01 34.02 54.57
N ALA A 621 -30.26 33.71 54.36
CA ALA A 621 -31.34 34.42 55.06
C ALA A 621 -31.12 34.25 56.55
N ASN A 622 -30.93 35.38 57.27
CA ASN A 622 -30.81 35.35 58.73
C ASN A 622 -32.12 34.88 59.30
N TRP A 623 -32.31 33.62 59.49
CA TRP A 623 -33.44 32.98 60.08
C TRP A 623 -33.69 33.54 61.47
N SER A 624 -32.67 34.09 62.13
CA SER A 624 -32.80 34.74 63.40
C SER A 624 -33.74 35.95 63.36
N ALA A 625 -33.86 36.68 62.25
CA ALA A 625 -34.76 37.78 62.05
C ALA A 625 -36.24 37.36 61.99
N PHE A 626 -36.52 36.09 61.65
CA PHE A 626 -37.89 35.56 61.62
C PHE A 626 -38.22 34.70 62.84
N VAL A 627 -37.22 34.10 63.51
CA VAL A 627 -37.43 33.25 64.71
C VAL A 627 -37.77 34.10 65.93
N ALA A 628 -37.12 35.21 66.07
CA ALA A 628 -37.42 36.06 67.25
C ALA A 628 -38.87 36.62 67.27
N PRO A 629 -39.38 37.19 66.14
CA PRO A 629 -40.81 37.63 66.14
C PRO A 629 -41.75 36.43 66.23
N SER A 630 -41.46 35.28 65.63
CA SER A 630 -42.35 34.10 65.69
C SER A 630 -42.37 33.48 67.06
N VAL A 631 -41.27 33.48 67.84
CA VAL A 631 -41.26 33.07 69.24
C VAL A 631 -42.04 34.06 70.15
N CYS A 632 -41.86 35.36 69.87
CA CYS A 632 -42.64 36.36 70.62
C CYS A 632 -44.16 36.23 70.35
N ILE A 633 -44.55 35.98 69.08
CA ILE A 633 -45.96 35.78 68.74
C ILE A 633 -46.46 34.46 69.37
N ALA A 634 -45.67 33.40 69.41
CA ALA A 634 -46.05 32.14 70.07
C ALA A 634 -46.23 32.31 71.58
N VAL A 635 -45.34 33.05 72.24
CA VAL A 635 -45.44 33.32 73.68
C VAL A 635 -46.69 34.17 74.00
N ILE A 636 -46.97 35.17 73.14
CA ILE A 636 -48.23 36.02 73.30
C ILE A 636 -49.46 35.15 73.09
N LEU A 637 -49.45 34.28 72.08
CA LEU A 637 -50.56 33.37 71.82
C LEU A 637 -50.79 32.40 72.99
N VAL A 638 -49.71 31.82 73.53
CA VAL A 638 -49.76 30.95 74.69
C VAL A 638 -50.30 31.71 75.91
N GLY A 639 -49.93 32.99 76.12
CA GLY A 639 -50.41 33.83 77.13
C GLY A 639 -51.95 34.10 77.05
N ILE A 640 -52.42 34.41 75.82
CA ILE A 640 -53.84 34.63 75.54
C ILE A 640 -54.61 33.33 75.69
N PHE A 641 -54.10 32.18 75.30
CA PHE A 641 -54.74 30.88 75.46
C PHE A 641 -54.70 30.33 76.92
N SER A 642 -53.88 30.87 77.77
CA SER A 642 -53.78 30.51 79.20
C SER A 642 -54.97 31.10 79.97
N VAL A 643 -55.68 32.17 79.59
CA VAL A 643 -56.83 32.78 80.21
C VAL A 643 -58.08 31.99 79.81
N ARG A 644 -58.65 31.31 80.83
CA ARG A 644 -59.81 30.41 80.61
C ARG A 644 -60.97 31.03 79.86
N CYS A 645 -61.28 32.31 80.08
CA CYS A 645 -62.34 33.00 79.42
C CYS A 645 -62.16 33.30 77.96
N PHE A 646 -60.87 33.40 77.44
CA PHE A 646 -60.57 33.68 76.05
C PHE A 646 -60.55 32.39 75.20
N ARG A 647 -60.17 31.33 75.84
CA ARG A 647 -60.05 29.99 75.15
C ARG A 647 -61.45 29.46 74.73
N GLN A 648 -62.49 29.73 75.56
CA GLN A 648 -63.86 29.37 75.23
C GLN A 648 -64.41 30.18 74.05
N LYS A 649 -64.14 31.52 73.97
CA LYS A 649 -64.64 32.37 72.88
C LYS A 649 -63.94 32.10 71.56
N VAL A 650 -62.64 31.82 71.58
CA VAL A 650 -61.84 31.51 70.41
C VAL A 650 -62.21 30.12 69.84
N PHE A 651 -62.51 29.12 70.68
CA PHE A 651 -62.96 27.81 70.27
C PHE A 651 -64.33 27.86 69.55
N VAL A 652 -65.26 28.75 70.03
CA VAL A 652 -66.55 28.96 69.36
C VAL A 652 -66.36 29.70 68.03
N LEU A 653 -65.46 30.65 67.94
CA LEU A 653 -65.15 31.37 66.68
C LEU A 653 -64.44 30.46 65.62
N LEU A 654 -63.54 29.55 66.04
CA LEU A 654 -62.91 28.60 65.18
C LEU A 654 -63.87 27.54 64.61
N LEU A 655 -64.86 27.16 65.42
CA LEU A 655 -65.91 26.27 64.94
C LEU A 655 -66.86 26.93 63.91
N ALA A 656 -67.06 28.28 64.01
CA ALA A 656 -67.89 29.07 63.07
C ALA A 656 -67.18 29.38 61.75
N LEU A 657 -65.84 29.31 61.71
CA LEU A 657 -65.00 29.60 60.54
C LEU A 657 -64.54 28.35 59.78
N ARG A 658 -65.08 27.16 60.10
CA ARG A 658 -64.71 25.92 59.44
C ARG A 658 -65.21 25.89 58.02
N PRO A 659 -64.38 25.89 56.98
CA PRO A 659 -64.80 25.87 55.61
C PRO A 659 -65.60 24.58 55.28
N GLN A 660 -66.68 24.69 54.55
CA GLN A 660 -67.62 23.58 54.23
C GLN A 660 -66.99 22.36 53.48
N TRP A 661 -65.78 22.46 53.06
CA TRP A 661 -65.05 21.37 52.32
C TRP A 661 -64.26 20.43 53.22
N CYS A 662 -64.17 20.69 54.54
CA CYS A 662 -63.51 19.80 55.50
C CYS A 662 -64.43 18.69 56.11
N SER A 663 -65.63 18.49 55.58
CA SER A 663 -66.54 17.41 55.96
C SER A 663 -66.80 16.38 54.85
N ARG A 664 -65.79 15.95 54.23
CA ARG A 664 -65.87 14.72 53.46
C ARG A 664 -65.37 13.56 54.28
N GLU A 665 -66.32 12.77 54.74
CA GLU A 665 -66.10 11.46 55.24
C GLU A 665 -65.43 10.62 54.13
N ILE A 666 -64.30 10.04 54.47
CA ILE A 666 -63.63 9.07 53.57
C ILE A 666 -64.55 7.85 53.61
N PRO A 667 -65.07 7.39 52.43
CA PRO A 667 -65.89 6.19 52.37
C PRO A 667 -65.02 4.99 52.81
N ASP A 668 -65.55 4.22 53.74
CA ASP A 668 -65.00 2.99 54.24
C ASP A 668 -64.81 2.02 53.07
N PRO A 669 -63.56 1.52 52.76
CA PRO A 669 -63.28 0.59 51.69
C PRO A 669 -64.05 -0.73 51.78
N ALA A 670 -64.60 -1.10 52.99
CA ALA A 670 -65.40 -2.30 53.17
C ALA A 670 -66.74 -2.24 52.46
N ASN A 671 -67.18 -1.07 52.04
CA ASN A 671 -68.46 -0.89 51.32
C ASN A 671 -68.33 -0.84 49.78
N SER A 672 -67.09 -1.08 49.20
CA SER A 672 -66.93 -1.11 47.78
C SER A 672 -67.53 -2.38 47.19
N THR A 673 -67.97 -2.31 45.91
CA THR A 673 -68.65 -3.41 45.22
C THR A 673 -67.75 -4.65 45.00
N TRP A 674 -66.44 -4.48 45.07
CA TRP A 674 -65.53 -5.60 44.97
C TRP A 674 -65.29 -6.32 46.32
N ALA A 675 -65.33 -5.66 47.47
CA ALA A 675 -65.21 -6.25 48.77
C ALA A 675 -66.40 -7.15 49.14
N LYS A 676 -67.53 -6.92 48.48
CA LYS A 676 -68.72 -7.80 48.62
C LYS A 676 -68.63 -9.10 47.81
N LYS A 677 -67.59 -9.24 46.94
CA LYS A 677 -67.47 -10.41 46.11
C LYS A 677 -66.59 -11.52 46.67
N TYR A 678 -65.93 -11.25 47.85
CA TYR A 678 -65.11 -12.24 48.57
C TYR A 678 -65.34 -12.10 50.05
N PRO A 679 -66.24 -12.95 50.65
CA PRO A 679 -66.45 -12.91 52.11
C PRO A 679 -65.25 -13.56 52.82
N VAL A 680 -64.66 -12.82 53.77
CA VAL A 680 -63.64 -13.32 54.71
C VAL A 680 -64.32 -14.24 55.68
N VAL A 681 -63.91 -15.44 55.79
CA VAL A 681 -64.28 -16.41 56.81
C VAL A 681 -63.49 -16.10 58.05
N GLU A 682 -64.15 -15.61 59.07
CA GLU A 682 -63.67 -15.44 60.42
C GLU A 682 -63.53 -16.79 61.11
N GLU A 683 -62.34 -17.27 61.37
CA GLU A 683 -62.16 -18.36 62.30
C GLU A 683 -61.57 -17.83 63.63
N LYS A 684 -62.38 -17.83 64.63
CA LYS A 684 -61.99 -17.56 66.03
C LYS A 684 -61.19 -18.71 66.57
N THR A 685 -59.99 -18.43 67.07
CA THR A 685 -59.38 -19.21 68.10
C THR A 685 -58.70 -18.33 69.12
N GLN A 686 -59.25 -18.23 70.29
CA GLN A 686 -58.64 -17.82 71.55
C GLN A 686 -57.53 -18.83 71.89
N LEU A 687 -56.39 -18.35 72.35
CA LEU A 687 -55.82 -18.82 73.70
C LEU A 687 -54.46 -18.15 73.97
N THR A 688 -54.44 -17.45 75.08
CA THR A 688 -53.49 -17.44 76.23
C THR A 688 -52.05 -17.11 76.00
N LEU A 689 -51.79 -15.96 76.53
CA LEU A 689 -50.62 -15.47 77.23
C LEU A 689 -49.83 -16.58 77.96
N ASP A 690 -48.59 -16.82 77.78
CA ASP A 690 -47.53 -16.82 78.76
C ASP A 690 -46.12 -17.09 78.15
N ARG A 691 -45.17 -16.19 78.56
CA ARG A 691 -43.82 -16.44 78.89
C ARG A 691 -42.74 -16.62 77.82
N LEU A 692 -41.81 -15.68 77.90
CA LEU A 692 -40.37 -15.70 78.04
C LEU A 692 -39.51 -15.36 76.80
N LEU A 693 -38.97 -14.18 76.93
CA LEU A 693 -37.57 -13.77 76.73
C LEU A 693 -36.68 -14.71 75.86
N THR A 694 -36.20 -14.25 74.81
CA THR A 694 -34.84 -14.03 74.34
C THR A 694 -34.73 -14.09 72.83
N ASP A 695 -33.87 -13.26 72.31
CA ASP A 695 -33.26 -13.22 71.04
C ASP A 695 -34.08 -12.59 69.86
N TRP A 696 -33.64 -11.42 69.50
CA TRP A 696 -33.95 -10.73 68.27
C TRP A 696 -33.23 -11.37 67.12
N PRO A 697 -33.82 -11.80 66.03
CA PRO A 697 -33.22 -11.86 64.69
C PRO A 697 -33.53 -10.55 63.95
N THR A 698 -32.51 -10.10 63.32
CA THR A 698 -32.49 -8.98 62.34
C THR A 698 -33.58 -9.16 61.28
N PRO A 699 -34.18 -8.08 60.76
CA PRO A 699 -35.13 -8.20 59.65
C PRO A 699 -34.42 -8.56 58.37
N GLU A 700 -34.76 -9.69 57.77
CA GLU A 700 -34.39 -10.06 56.41
C GLU A 700 -35.10 -9.12 55.43
N GLU A 701 -34.27 -8.51 54.60
CA GLU A 701 -34.69 -7.69 53.50
C GLU A 701 -35.45 -8.59 52.47
N PRO A 702 -36.60 -8.19 51.93
CA PRO A 702 -37.36 -9.04 51.03
C PRO A 702 -36.63 -9.15 49.70
N GLU A 703 -36.48 -10.39 49.19
CA GLU A 703 -35.88 -10.70 47.90
C GLU A 703 -36.56 -9.91 46.73
N PRO A 704 -35.79 -9.37 45.82
CA PRO A 704 -36.37 -8.68 44.68
C PRO A 704 -37.06 -9.67 43.73
N LEU A 705 -38.31 -9.37 43.40
CA LEU A 705 -39.07 -10.07 42.37
C LEU A 705 -38.35 -10.01 41.00
N ILE A 706 -37.92 -11.17 40.49
CA ILE A 706 -37.46 -11.29 39.12
C ILE A 706 -38.66 -11.20 38.18
N ILE A 707 -38.78 -10.06 37.50
CA ILE A 707 -39.73 -9.89 36.39
C ILE A 707 -39.11 -10.54 35.14
N ASN A 708 -39.57 -11.72 34.74
CA ASN A 708 -39.30 -12.26 33.44
C ASN A 708 -40.01 -11.40 32.39
N GLU A 709 -39.25 -10.79 31.51
CA GLU A 709 -39.78 -10.09 30.35
C GLU A 709 -40.63 -11.03 29.49
N VAL A 710 -41.89 -10.68 29.38
CA VAL A 710 -42.81 -11.27 28.42
C VAL A 710 -42.51 -10.68 27.06
N LEU A 711 -41.94 -11.49 26.15
CA LEU A 711 -41.76 -11.15 24.73
C LEU A 711 -43.14 -10.82 24.13
N HIS A 712 -43.43 -9.55 23.95
CA HIS A 712 -44.51 -9.13 23.05
C HIS A 712 -44.05 -9.31 21.60
N GLN A 713 -44.63 -10.30 20.94
CA GLN A 713 -44.60 -10.37 19.46
C GLN A 713 -45.41 -9.17 18.94
N VAL A 714 -44.67 -8.20 18.37
CA VAL A 714 -45.28 -7.11 17.62
C VAL A 714 -45.42 -7.58 16.18
N THR A 715 -46.64 -7.88 15.77
CA THR A 715 -47.02 -8.01 14.38
C THR A 715 -47.03 -6.60 13.74
N PRO A 716 -46.41 -6.40 12.59
CA PRO A 716 -46.48 -5.09 11.93
C PRO A 716 -47.82 -4.94 11.21
N VAL A 717 -48.62 -4.00 11.67
CA VAL A 717 -49.82 -3.53 10.95
C VAL A 717 -49.35 -2.51 9.91
N PHE A 718 -49.47 -2.90 8.64
CA PHE A 718 -49.37 -2.00 7.51
C PHE A 718 -50.55 -0.99 7.52
N ARG A 719 -50.26 0.28 7.62
CA ARG A 719 -51.17 1.38 7.28
C ARG A 719 -50.71 2.01 5.99
N HIS A 720 -51.54 1.86 4.97
CA HIS A 720 -51.48 2.66 3.74
C HIS A 720 -51.92 4.12 3.99
N PRO A 721 -51.33 5.05 3.30
CA PRO A 721 -52.04 6.30 2.94
C PRO A 721 -52.46 6.30 1.46
N ARG A 722 -53.63 6.85 1.24
CA ARG A 722 -54.40 6.99 0.03
C ARG A 722 -53.75 7.90 -1.01
N HIS A 723 -54.05 7.52 -2.29
CA HIS A 723 -53.90 8.26 -3.54
C HIS A 723 -54.55 9.65 -3.56
N PRO A 724 -54.17 10.49 -4.62
CA PRO A 724 -55.06 10.56 -5.78
C PRO A 724 -54.40 10.63 -7.17
N ASN A 725 -55.04 9.87 -8.10
CA ASN A 725 -55.43 10.16 -9.51
C ASN A 725 -54.45 10.59 -10.61
N TRP A 726 -54.18 9.70 -11.56
CA TRP A 726 -54.68 9.47 -12.96
C TRP A 726 -54.08 10.38 -14.05
N PRO A 727 -54.01 10.03 -15.41
CA PRO A 727 -54.46 8.83 -16.14
C PRO A 727 -53.48 8.18 -17.17
N GLU A 728 -53.75 6.94 -17.53
CA GLU A 728 -53.93 6.20 -18.80
C GLU A 728 -52.98 6.40 -20.00
N ASN A 729 -52.48 5.30 -20.49
CA ASN A 729 -52.62 4.63 -21.82
C ASN A 729 -51.35 3.78 -22.03
N GLY A 730 -51.31 2.51 -22.44
CA GLY A 730 -52.19 1.67 -23.20
C GLY A 730 -51.32 0.69 -23.96
N GLN A 731 -51.87 -0.53 -24.17
CA GLN A 731 -51.42 -1.62 -25.08
C GLN A 731 -50.30 -2.54 -24.63
N ARG A 732 -50.55 -3.80 -24.16
CA ARG A 732 -51.09 -5.02 -24.79
C ARG A 732 -50.30 -5.56 -25.99
N VAL A 733 -49.76 -6.76 -25.82
CA VAL A 733 -49.75 -7.98 -26.67
C VAL A 733 -48.94 -9.01 -25.87
N GLN A 734 -49.44 -10.07 -25.28
CA GLN A 734 -49.88 -11.40 -25.77
C GLN A 734 -48.85 -12.06 -26.70
N ASP A 735 -48.32 -13.23 -26.38
CA ASP A 735 -48.80 -14.58 -26.60
C ASP A 735 -47.73 -15.62 -26.15
N HIS A 736 -48.08 -16.60 -25.38
CA HIS A 736 -48.39 -18.00 -25.74
C HIS A 736 -47.16 -18.85 -26.06
N TYR A 737 -47.00 -20.01 -25.48
CA TYR A 737 -47.51 -21.32 -25.40
C TYR A 737 -46.49 -22.25 -24.73
N THR A 738 -46.86 -23.06 -23.88
CA THR A 738 -47.36 -24.41 -23.62
C THR A 738 -46.27 -25.31 -23.11
N SER A 739 -46.47 -25.86 -21.89
CA SER A 739 -47.00 -27.21 -21.50
C SER A 739 -46.15 -28.34 -22.04
N GLU A 740 -45.87 -29.36 -21.30
CA GLU A 740 -46.60 -30.40 -20.61
C GLU A 740 -45.61 -31.18 -19.74
N GLU A 741 -46.04 -31.57 -18.57
CA GLU A 741 -46.40 -32.90 -18.09
C GLU A 741 -45.23 -33.91 -17.93
N ASP A 742 -45.07 -34.74 -16.93
CA ASP A 742 -46.03 -35.31 -15.98
C ASP A 742 -45.24 -36.15 -14.96
N THR A 743 -45.85 -36.31 -13.80
CA THR A 743 -45.75 -37.47 -12.87
C THR A 743 -44.43 -37.72 -12.15
N GLY A 744 -44.33 -37.96 -10.88
CA GLY A 744 -45.29 -38.31 -9.85
C GLY A 744 -44.60 -39.20 -8.82
N TYR A 745 -45.08 -39.07 -7.57
CA TYR A 745 -44.92 -39.99 -6.41
C TYR A 745 -43.62 -39.88 -5.60
N SER A 746 -43.68 -39.30 -4.45
CA SER A 746 -44.14 -39.73 -3.11
C SER A 746 -43.20 -40.64 -2.34
N ALA A 747 -42.74 -40.05 -1.24
CA ALA A 747 -42.87 -40.52 0.14
C ALA A 747 -41.83 -41.50 0.72
N SER A 748 -41.34 -41.03 1.84
CA SER A 748 -41.16 -41.70 3.15
C SER A 748 -39.81 -42.34 3.48
N SER A 749 -39.23 -41.74 4.53
CA SER A 749 -38.25 -42.34 5.49
C SER A 749 -38.98 -43.35 6.44
N PRO A 750 -38.30 -43.91 7.43
CA PRO A 750 -37.08 -44.67 7.68
C PRO A 750 -37.38 -46.03 8.32
N PRO A 751 -36.62 -46.74 9.13
CA PRO A 751 -35.33 -46.74 9.77
C PRO A 751 -34.58 -48.13 9.73
N PRO A 752 -33.46 -48.34 10.55
CA PRO A 752 -32.53 -49.45 10.41
C PRO A 752 -32.97 -50.69 11.25
N PRO A 753 -32.35 -51.86 11.34
CA PRO A 753 -30.96 -52.16 11.57
C PRO A 753 -30.46 -53.60 11.16
N ARG A 754 -29.18 -53.85 11.49
CA ARG A 754 -28.51 -55.11 11.86
C ARG A 754 -28.02 -56.08 10.78
N ALA A 755 -26.64 -56.13 10.80
CA ALA A 755 -25.79 -57.30 11.03
C ALA A 755 -25.96 -58.54 10.15
N LEU A 756 -24.93 -58.99 9.50
CA LEU A 756 -24.18 -60.22 9.70
C LEU A 756 -23.28 -60.52 8.50
N THR A 757 -21.99 -60.74 8.86
CA THR A 757 -21.10 -61.83 8.36
C THR A 757 -20.66 -61.92 6.91
N ALA A 758 -19.42 -61.77 6.75
CA ALA A 758 -18.36 -62.75 6.40
C ALA A 758 -17.78 -62.71 5.01
N GLU A 759 -16.48 -62.78 5.10
CA GLU A 759 -15.45 -63.40 4.27
C GLU A 759 -14.76 -62.56 3.17
N ALA A 760 -13.55 -62.32 3.46
CA ALA A 760 -12.26 -62.86 2.98
C ALA A 760 -11.65 -62.17 1.76
N GLY A 761 -10.42 -61.73 1.97
CA GLY A 761 -9.52 -61.39 0.90
C GLY A 761 -8.38 -60.45 1.35
N GLN A 762 -7.40 -61.08 1.98
CA GLN A 762 -5.99 -60.70 2.15
C GLN A 762 -5.47 -59.66 1.18
N VAL A 763 -4.66 -58.71 1.67
CA VAL A 763 -3.18 -58.76 1.60
C VAL A 763 -2.58 -57.54 2.32
N VAL A 764 -1.84 -57.77 3.40
CA VAL A 764 -0.51 -57.41 3.80
C VAL A 764 -0.14 -55.92 3.60
N ASP A 765 0.18 -55.19 4.68
CA ASP A 765 1.52 -54.92 5.22
C ASP A 765 1.47 -54.02 6.46
N LEU A 766 1.93 -54.58 7.49
CA LEU A 766 3.12 -54.27 8.30
C LEU A 766 3.39 -52.81 8.61
N TYR A 767 3.02 -52.42 9.83
CA TYR A 767 3.94 -51.68 10.71
C TYR A 767 3.70 -52.04 12.18
N LYS A 768 4.74 -52.58 12.79
CA LYS A 768 4.81 -53.16 14.14
C LYS A 768 5.12 -52.01 15.12
N VAL A 769 4.21 -51.76 16.05
CA VAL A 769 4.46 -50.95 17.24
C VAL A 769 4.87 -51.90 18.36
N LEU A 770 6.03 -51.70 18.93
CA LEU A 770 6.52 -52.35 20.16
C LEU A 770 6.14 -51.47 21.35
N GLY A 771 5.18 -51.95 22.13
CA GLY A 771 4.87 -51.44 23.45
C GLY A 771 5.63 -52.22 24.54
N SER A 772 6.10 -51.48 25.52
CA SER A 772 6.78 -51.91 26.72
C SER A 772 5.91 -52.63 27.75
N LYS A 773 6.44 -53.57 28.41
CA LYS A 773 6.08 -54.02 29.79
C LYS A 773 7.33 -54.43 30.54
N GLY A 774 7.58 -53.79 31.69
CA GLY A 774 8.42 -54.33 32.74
C GLY A 774 7.72 -55.45 33.51
N PRO A 775 8.29 -56.10 34.52
CA PRO A 775 8.94 -55.50 35.67
C PRO A 775 10.12 -56.30 36.33
N ASN A 776 10.79 -55.63 37.27
CA ASN A 776 11.43 -56.09 38.52
C ASN A 776 12.58 -57.11 38.48
N SER A 777 13.76 -56.83 38.95
CA SER A 777 14.23 -56.86 40.35
C SER A 777 15.76 -57.05 40.47
N LYS A 778 16.35 -56.23 41.34
CA LYS A 778 17.43 -56.52 42.32
C LYS A 778 18.87 -56.68 41.89
N LEU A 779 19.66 -55.79 42.48
CA LEU A 779 20.97 -55.95 43.18
C LEU A 779 22.25 -56.16 42.40
N GLY A 780 23.23 -55.30 42.70
CA GLY A 780 24.65 -55.65 42.70
C GLY A 780 25.57 -54.57 42.11
N HIS A 781 26.06 -53.67 42.93
CA HIS A 781 27.30 -52.93 42.70
C HIS A 781 28.56 -53.86 42.80
N PRO A 782 29.77 -53.50 42.39
CA PRO A 782 30.33 -52.21 41.96
C PRO A 782 31.45 -52.30 40.86
N ALA A 783 32.02 -51.15 40.57
CA ALA A 783 33.35 -50.84 40.07
C ALA A 783 33.54 -50.41 38.63
N SER A 784 33.94 -49.13 38.52
CA SER A 784 34.57 -48.44 37.41
C SER A 784 35.91 -49.05 37.03
N PRO A 785 36.70 -48.64 36.00
CA PRO A 785 36.61 -47.42 35.18
C PRO A 785 37.07 -47.56 33.71
N LEU A 786 37.02 -46.40 32.97
CA LEU A 786 37.80 -46.04 31.76
C LEU A 786 37.34 -46.64 30.41
N THR A 787 36.87 -45.85 29.46
CA THR A 787 37.71 -45.04 28.60
C THR A 787 36.80 -44.18 27.72
N VAL A 788 37.17 -42.91 27.65
CA VAL A 788 36.66 -41.88 26.72
C VAL A 788 37.05 -42.25 25.31
N LEU A 789 36.11 -42.29 24.40
CA LEU A 789 36.33 -42.05 22.97
C LEU A 789 35.39 -40.95 22.49
N GLN A 790 35.96 -39.79 22.46
CA GLN A 790 35.50 -38.58 21.86
C GLN A 790 35.60 -38.76 20.35
N VAL A 791 34.51 -38.71 19.62
CA VAL A 791 34.53 -38.61 18.17
C VAL A 791 34.21 -37.18 17.84
N ASP A 792 35.25 -36.42 17.51
CA ASP A 792 35.14 -35.09 16.95
C ASP A 792 34.58 -35.14 15.55
N TYR A 793 33.47 -34.48 15.34
CA TYR A 793 33.02 -34.09 14.01
C TYR A 793 33.61 -32.72 13.69
N LEU A 794 34.62 -32.68 12.86
CA LEU A 794 35.09 -31.48 12.17
C LEU A 794 34.11 -31.11 11.03
N PRO A 795 33.69 -29.89 10.94
CA PRO A 795 33.05 -29.39 9.72
C PRO A 795 34.14 -28.94 8.75
N THR A 796 34.22 -29.59 7.60
CA THR A 796 34.99 -29.11 6.46
C THR A 796 34.30 -27.89 5.84
N HIS A 797 34.86 -26.71 6.12
CA HIS A 797 34.64 -25.51 5.36
C HIS A 797 35.67 -25.48 4.22
N GLU A 798 35.22 -25.66 2.99
CA GLU A 798 35.91 -25.14 1.83
C GLU A 798 35.22 -23.86 1.40
N GLY A 799 35.81 -22.73 1.78
CA GLY A 799 35.50 -21.43 1.32
C GLY A 799 36.22 -21.15 0.00
N TYR A 800 35.49 -20.72 -1.02
CA TYR A 800 36.06 -20.03 -2.14
C TYR A 800 36.16 -18.53 -1.83
N LEU A 801 37.43 -18.10 -1.73
CA LEU A 801 37.80 -16.68 -1.72
C LEU A 801 37.88 -16.15 -3.16
N PRO A 802 37.43 -14.95 -3.46
CA PRO A 802 37.82 -14.27 -4.67
C PRO A 802 39.20 -13.63 -4.50
N SER A 803 40.02 -13.78 -5.51
CA SER A 803 41.39 -13.28 -5.60
C SER A 803 41.48 -11.76 -5.55
N ASN A 804 42.33 -11.31 -4.70
CA ASN A 804 42.81 -9.97 -4.44
C ASN A 804 43.63 -9.43 -5.60
N ILE A 805 43.57 -8.12 -5.74
CA ILE A 805 44.66 -7.31 -6.27
C ILE A 805 45.15 -6.48 -5.10
N ASP A 806 46.42 -6.71 -4.78
CA ASP A 806 47.22 -6.03 -3.78
C ASP A 806 47.41 -4.55 -4.09
N TYR A 807 47.39 -3.72 -3.07
CA TYR A 807 48.36 -2.65 -2.79
C TYR A 807 48.34 -2.33 -1.31
N LEU A 808 49.49 -2.62 -0.70
CA LEU A 808 49.84 -2.23 0.68
C LEU A 808 50.50 -0.86 0.66
N PRO A 809 50.24 -0.02 1.68
CA PRO A 809 51.01 1.19 1.93
C PRO A 809 51.99 1.04 3.07
N SER A 810 53.05 1.77 3.02
CA SER A 810 53.95 1.98 4.16
C SER A 810 54.05 3.45 4.53
N HIS A 811 53.87 3.72 5.82
CA HIS A 811 54.53 4.63 6.73
C HIS A 811 54.43 6.16 6.63
N GLU A 812 54.03 6.72 7.75
CA GLU A 812 54.50 7.86 8.53
C GLU A 812 54.09 9.28 8.15
N ALA A 813 53.35 9.87 9.10
CA ALA A 813 53.23 11.34 9.30
C ALA A 813 54.56 11.93 9.82
N PRO A 814 54.81 13.23 9.93
CA PRO A 814 53.88 14.36 10.22
C PRO A 814 54.23 15.73 9.63
N ILE A 815 53.29 16.71 9.80
CA ILE A 815 53.50 18.12 10.15
C ILE A 815 53.71 19.12 9.02
N ALA A 816 52.80 20.17 9.10
CA ALA A 816 52.95 21.62 8.75
C ALA A 816 52.44 22.13 7.41
N ASP A 817 51.43 23.00 7.56
CA ASP A 817 51.10 24.14 6.69
C ASP A 817 52.32 25.04 6.42
N PRO A 818 52.35 25.94 5.46
CA PRO A 818 51.27 26.77 4.92
C PRO A 818 51.39 27.23 3.43
N LEU A 819 50.27 27.83 2.96
CA LEU A 819 50.21 28.96 1.99
C LEU A 819 50.76 28.78 0.56
N GLU A 820 49.88 28.97 -0.39
CA GLU A 820 49.94 29.96 -1.48
C GLU A 820 49.38 29.46 -2.84
N GLU A 821 48.50 30.30 -3.35
CA GLU A 821 48.27 30.69 -4.72
C GLU A 821 47.61 29.79 -5.78
N LEU A 822 46.47 30.35 -6.17
CA LEU A 822 45.81 30.21 -7.48
C LEU A 822 46.75 30.59 -8.66
N PRO A 823 46.55 30.03 -9.87
CA PRO A 823 45.72 30.75 -10.83
C PRO A 823 44.80 29.87 -11.71
N GLN A 824 43.57 30.38 -11.87
CA GLN A 824 42.87 30.88 -13.04
C GLN A 824 42.68 30.00 -14.28
N HIS A 825 41.42 29.95 -14.64
CA HIS A 825 40.79 29.93 -15.95
C HIS A 825 40.79 28.64 -16.79
N ILE A 826 39.62 28.10 -16.99
CA ILE A 826 38.93 28.14 -18.29
C ILE A 826 37.43 27.99 -18.06
N SER A 827 36.74 29.01 -18.50
CA SER A 827 35.28 29.13 -18.62
C SER A 827 34.76 28.32 -19.78
N LEU A 828 33.63 27.65 -19.61
CA LEU A 828 32.73 27.34 -20.70
C LEU A 828 31.28 27.64 -20.29
N SER A 829 30.82 28.70 -20.86
CA SER A 829 29.53 29.28 -21.18
C SER A 829 28.30 28.35 -20.94
N VAL A 830 27.49 28.76 -20.00
CA VAL A 830 26.21 29.45 -20.16
C VAL A 830 25.25 28.89 -21.18
N PHE A 831 24.23 28.23 -20.68
CA PHE A 831 22.90 28.20 -21.29
C PHE A 831 21.88 28.86 -20.34
N PRO A 832 20.97 29.70 -20.86
CA PRO A 832 20.07 30.47 -20.03
C PRO A 832 18.94 29.64 -19.47
N SER A 833 18.73 29.78 -18.17
CA SER A 833 17.56 29.30 -17.46
C SER A 833 16.31 30.08 -17.91
N SER A 834 15.39 29.46 -18.59
CA SER A 834 14.01 29.93 -18.68
C SER A 834 13.23 29.39 -17.49
N SER A 835 12.77 30.32 -16.68
CA SER A 835 11.84 30.10 -15.57
C SER A 835 10.56 29.41 -16.02
N LEU A 836 10.31 28.23 -15.49
CA LEU A 836 8.99 27.60 -15.50
C LEU A 836 8.42 27.71 -14.09
N HIS A 837 7.36 28.51 -13.96
CA HIS A 837 6.50 28.55 -12.79
C HIS A 837 5.87 27.17 -12.55
N PRO A 838 5.75 26.70 -11.30
CA PRO A 838 5.03 25.48 -11.01
C PRO A 838 3.52 25.73 -11.11
N LEU A 839 2.87 25.03 -12.00
CA LEU A 839 1.42 24.89 -12.04
C LEU A 839 0.99 24.01 -10.87
N THR A 840 0.29 24.60 -9.94
CA THR A 840 -0.46 23.90 -8.89
C THR A 840 -1.60 23.11 -9.52
N PHE A 841 -1.52 21.80 -9.49
CA PHE A 841 -2.64 20.93 -9.80
C PHE A 841 -3.53 20.79 -8.58
N SER A 842 -4.75 21.29 -8.71
CA SER A 842 -5.88 20.97 -7.84
C SER A 842 -6.28 19.52 -8.05
N CYS A 843 -6.33 18.76 -6.96
CA CYS A 843 -6.79 17.37 -6.93
C CYS A 843 -8.29 17.33 -7.15
N GLY A 844 -8.77 16.76 -8.29
CA GLY A 844 -10.19 16.51 -8.42
C GLY A 844 -10.79 16.15 -9.79
N ASP A 845 -10.06 16.12 -10.88
CA ASP A 845 -10.66 15.77 -12.17
C ASP A 845 -10.06 14.50 -12.78
N LYS A 846 -10.95 13.50 -12.96
CA LYS A 846 -10.66 12.27 -13.70
C LYS A 846 -10.51 12.61 -15.18
N LEU A 847 -9.31 12.43 -15.74
CA LEU A 847 -9.05 12.46 -17.18
C LEU A 847 -9.80 11.33 -17.88
N THR A 848 -10.69 11.70 -18.82
CA THR A 848 -11.37 10.75 -19.68
C THR A 848 -10.51 10.37 -20.89
N LEU A 849 -10.74 9.16 -21.41
CA LEU A 849 -9.97 8.52 -22.50
C LEU A 849 -9.93 9.33 -23.82
N ASP A 850 -10.84 10.29 -24.00
CA ASP A 850 -10.93 11.12 -25.20
C ASP A 850 -9.92 12.28 -25.24
N GLN A 851 -9.39 12.69 -24.09
CA GLN A 851 -8.35 13.73 -24.04
C GLN A 851 -6.94 13.21 -24.39
N LEU A 852 -6.74 11.90 -24.31
CA LEU A 852 -5.49 11.23 -24.72
C LEU A 852 -5.40 11.03 -26.25
N LYS A 853 -6.50 10.98 -26.98
CA LYS A 853 -6.52 10.80 -28.44
C LYS A 853 -6.20 12.06 -29.25
N MET A 854 -6.31 13.23 -28.66
CA MET A 854 -6.02 14.49 -29.38
C MET A 854 -4.55 14.93 -29.37
N ARG A 855 -3.67 14.23 -28.64
CA ARG A 855 -2.24 14.58 -28.61
C ARG A 855 -1.33 13.67 -29.45
N CYS A 856 -1.85 12.62 -30.05
CA CYS A 856 -1.07 11.72 -30.92
C CYS A 856 -1.25 11.99 -32.42
N GLY A 857 -1.94 13.03 -32.83
CA GLY A 857 -2.25 13.32 -34.27
C GLY A 857 -1.36 14.34 -34.93
N SER A 858 -0.26 14.80 -34.34
CA SER A 858 0.53 15.90 -34.88
C SER A 858 2.03 15.63 -35.00
N LEU A 859 2.39 14.36 -35.26
CA LEU A 859 3.79 13.99 -35.57
C LEU A 859 3.84 12.93 -36.67
N MET A 860 3.22 13.21 -37.79
CA MET A 860 3.53 12.64 -39.12
C MET A 860 3.06 13.58 -40.20
N LEU A 861 3.95 14.49 -40.56
CA LEU A 861 4.08 15.05 -41.87
C LEU A 861 5.51 15.63 -42.01
#